data_8fc2c0d6b0dc0f79316db48dc0f2154a
#
_entry.id   8fc2c0d6b0dc0f79316db48dc0f2154a
#
_cell.length_a   1.000
_cell.length_b   1.000
_cell.length_c   1.000
_cell.angle_alpha   90.00
_cell.angle_beta   90.00
_cell.angle_gamma   90.00
#
_symmetry.space_group_name_H-M   'P 1'
#
loop_
_entity.id
_entity.type
_entity.pdbx_description
1 polymer ?
#
loop_
_entity_poly.entity_id
_entity_poly.type
_entity_poly.pdbx_seq_one_letter_code
_entity_poly.pdbx_strand_id
1 'polypeptide(L)'
;MQERYLPTTVEAAAQQDWQARDVYLVQEHAKNPDGSEKPKFYACSMLPYPSGKLHMGHVRNYTINDMMARQLRMRGYNVLMPMGWDAFGMPAENAAIKSKVPPAKWTYDNIAYMKKQMKAMGLAIDWTREMCACDPQYYKWNQWLFLKMLEKGVAYRKTQVVNWDPVDQTVLANEQVIDGRGWRSGALVEKREIPGYYLRITDYADELLGAVQNDLPGWPERVRLMQENWIGKSEGLRFAFPHQIAGQDGQLIQDGKLYVFTTRADTIMGVTFCAVAPEHPLATHAAANNAPLAAFIEQCKLGGTTEAEMATREKEGMPTGLFVTHPITGAQVEVWVGNYVLMTYGDGAVMGVPSHDERDFAFAKKYGLPIVQVVDVPGKEYSTDAWQEWYGDKQSGRTINSGKYDGLSYREAVDAIAADLGEKGLGEKQTTWRLRDWGISRQRYWGTPIPIIHCADCGPVPVPEKDLPVVLPDDLIPDGSGNPLAKNEAFLSCACPKCGKPARRETDTMDTFVDSSWYFMRYTSPGNDNAMVDQRNDYWMPMDQYIGGIEHAVLHLLYARFWTKVMRDMGLLNFDEPFTKLLCQGMVLNHIYSRKTPQGGIEYFWPEDVDNVYDDRGAIVGAKLKSDGSAINYGGVGTMSKSKNNGVDPQSLIDTLGADTARLFVMFASPPEQTLEWSDSGVEGSNRFLRRLWSISYNRREAIARGLAHGADWAQAPAAVKDLRREVYGLLKQADYDYQRIQYNTVVSACMKMLNAIDDAKLPEGAEADAAYAETVGVLLRVLYPVVPHITWHLWQDLGYAKDLGDLLDAPWPHVDEAALVADEIELMLQVNGKLRGSIRVAAKAAKEDIEKLAASQEEVARFLEGRPPKRVIVVPGKLVNVVG
;
A
#
# COMPACT_ATOMS: atom_id res chain seq x y z
N MET A 1 -38.01 -14.54 16.34
CA MET A 1 -36.86 -13.81 16.85
C MET A 1 -36.60 -14.15 18.30
N GLN A 2 -35.37 -14.51 18.70
CA GLN A 2 -35.01 -14.78 20.11
C GLN A 2 -34.79 -13.45 20.83
N GLU A 3 -35.07 -13.44 22.14
CA GLU A 3 -34.89 -12.24 22.96
C GLU A 3 -33.40 -11.86 23.11
N ARG A 4 -32.56 -12.88 23.28
CA ARG A 4 -31.10 -12.67 23.53
C ARG A 4 -30.29 -12.80 22.26
N TYR A 5 -29.36 -11.85 22.06
CA TYR A 5 -28.39 -11.92 20.99
C TYR A 5 -27.31 -12.97 21.29
N LEU A 6 -27.17 -13.94 20.39
CA LEU A 6 -26.15 -15.00 20.44
C LEU A 6 -25.34 -14.94 19.14
N PRO A 7 -24.17 -14.27 19.14
CA PRO A 7 -23.39 -14.00 17.93
C PRO A 7 -23.11 -15.25 17.10
N THR A 8 -22.60 -16.30 17.71
CA THR A 8 -22.22 -17.54 17.01
C THR A 8 -23.40 -18.21 16.31
N THR A 9 -24.58 -18.21 16.93
CA THR A 9 -25.80 -18.76 16.34
C THR A 9 -26.30 -17.93 15.17
N VAL A 10 -26.32 -16.61 15.34
CA VAL A 10 -26.75 -15.65 14.31
C VAL A 10 -25.83 -15.71 13.09
N GLU A 11 -24.52 -15.74 13.31
CA GLU A 11 -23.54 -15.79 12.24
C GLU A 11 -23.55 -17.12 11.49
N ALA A 12 -23.62 -18.23 12.19
CA ALA A 12 -23.72 -19.55 11.57
C ALA A 12 -24.96 -19.69 10.70
N ALA A 13 -26.11 -19.21 11.17
CA ALA A 13 -27.37 -19.26 10.41
C ALA A 13 -27.31 -18.45 9.12
N ALA A 14 -26.74 -17.23 9.18
CA ALA A 14 -26.57 -16.37 8.02
C ALA A 14 -25.63 -17.02 6.99
N GLN A 15 -24.46 -17.47 7.43
CA GLN A 15 -23.46 -18.09 6.56
C GLN A 15 -23.97 -19.37 5.89
N GLN A 16 -24.71 -20.19 6.62
CA GLN A 16 -25.32 -21.41 6.09
C GLN A 16 -26.32 -21.09 4.97
N ASP A 17 -27.18 -20.10 5.17
CA ASP A 17 -28.16 -19.66 4.16
C ASP A 17 -27.45 -19.11 2.91
N TRP A 18 -26.50 -18.22 3.10
CA TRP A 18 -25.75 -17.61 2.00
C TRP A 18 -24.99 -18.65 1.17
N GLN A 19 -24.35 -19.61 1.83
CA GLN A 19 -23.64 -20.70 1.17
C GLN A 19 -24.60 -21.62 0.41
N ALA A 20 -25.74 -21.98 1.00
CA ALA A 20 -26.71 -22.86 0.36
C ALA A 20 -27.32 -22.25 -0.92
N ARG A 21 -27.40 -20.93 -0.99
CA ARG A 21 -27.96 -20.19 -2.13
C ARG A 21 -26.90 -19.64 -3.10
N ASP A 22 -25.61 -19.87 -2.85
CA ASP A 22 -24.50 -19.32 -3.66
C ASP A 22 -24.62 -17.79 -3.92
N VAL A 23 -24.97 -17.03 -2.87
CA VAL A 23 -25.35 -15.60 -3.01
C VAL A 23 -24.21 -14.70 -3.51
N TYR A 24 -22.97 -15.16 -3.46
CA TYR A 24 -21.78 -14.40 -3.89
C TYR A 24 -21.26 -14.79 -5.27
N LEU A 25 -21.90 -15.75 -5.92
CA LEU A 25 -21.58 -16.14 -7.29
C LEU A 25 -21.86 -14.96 -8.24
N VAL A 26 -20.86 -14.62 -9.05
CA VAL A 26 -20.91 -13.46 -9.96
C VAL A 26 -20.76 -13.93 -11.40
N GLN A 27 -21.54 -13.32 -12.27
CA GLN A 27 -21.45 -13.54 -13.73
C GLN A 27 -21.24 -12.20 -14.45
N GLU A 28 -20.55 -12.27 -15.57
CA GLU A 28 -20.37 -11.14 -16.46
C GLU A 28 -21.72 -10.74 -17.06
N HIS A 29 -21.90 -9.44 -17.36
CA HIS A 29 -23.09 -8.89 -18.01
C HIS A 29 -24.42 -9.17 -17.28
N ALA A 30 -24.38 -9.18 -15.94
CA ALA A 30 -25.57 -9.33 -15.12
C ALA A 30 -26.58 -8.21 -15.43
N LYS A 31 -27.86 -8.57 -15.47
CA LYS A 31 -28.94 -7.66 -15.86
C LYS A 31 -29.91 -7.37 -14.74
N ASN A 32 -30.48 -6.18 -14.78
CA ASN A 32 -31.63 -5.79 -13.98
C ASN A 32 -32.91 -6.50 -14.49
N PRO A 33 -34.00 -6.53 -13.69
CA PRO A 33 -35.27 -7.12 -14.10
C PRO A 33 -35.87 -6.50 -15.38
N ASP A 34 -35.55 -5.24 -15.68
CA ASP A 34 -35.97 -4.53 -16.89
C ASP A 34 -35.13 -4.87 -18.13
N GLY A 35 -34.12 -5.73 -17.99
CA GLY A 35 -33.20 -6.15 -19.05
C GLY A 35 -32.02 -5.23 -19.28
N SER A 36 -31.93 -4.09 -18.59
CA SER A 36 -30.74 -3.23 -18.62
C SER A 36 -29.56 -3.91 -17.94
N GLU A 37 -28.33 -3.64 -18.40
CA GLU A 37 -27.12 -4.20 -17.82
C GLU A 37 -26.78 -3.46 -16.51
N LYS A 38 -26.43 -4.22 -15.48
CA LYS A 38 -25.90 -3.63 -14.25
C LYS A 38 -24.52 -3.06 -14.49
N PRO A 39 -24.20 -1.89 -13.94
CA PRO A 39 -22.82 -1.41 -13.98
C PRO A 39 -21.91 -2.36 -13.21
N LYS A 40 -20.73 -2.66 -13.76
CA LYS A 40 -19.77 -3.54 -13.10
C LYS A 40 -18.96 -2.77 -12.05
N PHE A 41 -18.52 -3.49 -11.04
CA PHE A 41 -17.51 -3.01 -10.11
C PHE A 41 -16.60 -4.16 -9.69
N TYR A 42 -15.31 -3.98 -9.86
CA TYR A 42 -14.30 -4.94 -9.46
C TYR A 42 -13.51 -4.39 -8.26
N ALA A 43 -13.71 -4.98 -7.09
CA ALA A 43 -13.04 -4.64 -5.85
C ALA A 43 -12.16 -5.81 -5.39
N CYS A 44 -10.88 -5.56 -5.20
CA CYS A 44 -9.93 -6.61 -4.84
C CYS A 44 -8.97 -6.14 -3.76
N SER A 45 -8.77 -7.00 -2.77
CA SER A 45 -7.67 -6.88 -1.81
C SER A 45 -6.41 -7.50 -2.37
N MET A 46 -5.25 -6.98 -1.98
CA MET A 46 -3.97 -7.58 -2.33
C MET A 46 -3.92 -9.04 -1.87
N LEU A 47 -3.32 -9.86 -2.71
CA LEU A 47 -3.24 -11.31 -2.57
C LEU A 47 -2.57 -11.71 -1.25
N PRO A 48 -3.25 -12.46 -0.36
CA PRO A 48 -2.65 -12.88 0.89
C PRO A 48 -1.66 -14.02 0.71
N TYR A 49 -0.60 -14.00 1.53
CA TYR A 49 0.32 -15.11 1.68
C TYR A 49 -0.23 -16.12 2.72
N PRO A 50 -0.29 -17.43 2.42
CA PRO A 50 -0.81 -18.44 3.34
C PRO A 50 0.18 -18.76 4.47
N SER A 51 0.30 -17.86 5.44
CA SER A 51 1.31 -17.88 6.50
C SER A 51 0.88 -18.61 7.79
N GLY A 52 -0.27 -19.29 7.78
CA GLY A 52 -0.79 -20.08 8.89
C GLY A 52 -2.15 -19.64 9.38
N LYS A 53 -2.34 -18.38 9.72
CA LYS A 53 -3.61 -17.81 10.16
C LYS A 53 -3.72 -16.33 9.79
N LEU A 54 -4.93 -15.83 9.71
CA LEU A 54 -5.18 -14.40 9.54
C LEU A 54 -4.62 -13.62 10.73
N HIS A 55 -4.24 -12.38 10.49
CA HIS A 55 -3.95 -11.38 11.50
C HIS A 55 -4.91 -10.19 11.37
N MET A 56 -4.94 -9.30 12.36
CA MET A 56 -5.88 -8.18 12.37
C MET A 56 -5.74 -7.21 11.20
N GLY A 57 -4.57 -7.11 10.59
CA GLY A 57 -4.37 -6.38 9.34
C GLY A 57 -5.16 -6.96 8.18
N HIS A 58 -5.23 -8.28 8.05
CA HIS A 58 -6.10 -8.96 7.08
C HIS A 58 -7.57 -8.68 7.37
N VAL A 59 -7.98 -8.81 8.63
CA VAL A 59 -9.38 -8.53 9.04
C VAL A 59 -9.78 -7.12 8.63
N ARG A 60 -8.93 -6.14 8.89
CA ARG A 60 -9.17 -4.74 8.51
C ARG A 60 -9.26 -4.55 7.00
N ASN A 61 -8.27 -5.04 6.25
CA ASN A 61 -8.22 -4.91 4.80
C ASN A 61 -9.47 -5.52 4.14
N TYR A 62 -9.77 -6.77 4.49
CA TYR A 62 -10.86 -7.50 3.85
C TYR A 62 -12.24 -6.97 4.27
N THR A 63 -12.37 -6.44 5.47
CA THR A 63 -13.62 -5.79 5.89
C THR A 63 -13.86 -4.48 5.14
N ILE A 64 -12.82 -3.69 4.87
CA ILE A 64 -12.93 -2.48 4.03
C ILE A 64 -13.46 -2.86 2.65
N ASN A 65 -12.86 -3.87 2.03
CA ASN A 65 -13.26 -4.33 0.71
C ASN A 65 -14.70 -4.89 0.70
N ASP A 66 -15.02 -5.69 1.70
CA ASP A 66 -16.34 -6.31 1.87
C ASP A 66 -17.45 -5.27 2.06
N MET A 67 -17.20 -4.23 2.85
CA MET A 67 -18.12 -3.11 3.01
C MET A 67 -18.44 -2.44 1.68
N MET A 68 -17.40 -2.17 0.90
CA MET A 68 -17.54 -1.56 -0.41
C MET A 68 -18.35 -2.45 -1.35
N ALA A 69 -18.03 -3.73 -1.41
CA ALA A 69 -18.71 -4.71 -2.26
C ALA A 69 -20.20 -4.81 -1.90
N ARG A 70 -20.54 -4.91 -0.62
CA ARG A 70 -21.93 -5.05 -0.15
C ARG A 70 -22.75 -3.80 -0.41
N GLN A 71 -22.20 -2.62 -0.13
CA GLN A 71 -22.88 -1.34 -0.33
C GLN A 71 -23.15 -1.08 -1.81
N LEU A 72 -22.19 -1.35 -2.69
CA LEU A 72 -22.35 -1.17 -4.13
C LEU A 72 -23.34 -2.18 -4.75
N ARG A 73 -23.37 -3.42 -4.25
CA ARG A 73 -24.39 -4.38 -4.66
C ARG A 73 -25.80 -3.86 -4.35
N MET A 74 -26.03 -3.31 -3.17
CA MET A 74 -27.31 -2.67 -2.82
C MET A 74 -27.64 -1.47 -3.71
N ARG A 75 -26.61 -0.80 -4.24
CA ARG A 75 -26.79 0.28 -5.23
C ARG A 75 -27.03 -0.21 -6.66
N GLY A 76 -27.13 -1.51 -6.85
CA GLY A 76 -27.44 -2.11 -8.15
C GLY A 76 -26.23 -2.45 -9.03
N TYR A 77 -25.03 -2.41 -8.49
CA TYR A 77 -23.81 -2.84 -9.23
C TYR A 77 -23.70 -4.36 -9.28
N ASN A 78 -23.08 -4.83 -10.36
CA ASN A 78 -22.56 -6.19 -10.47
C ASN A 78 -21.13 -6.18 -9.90
N VAL A 79 -20.94 -6.71 -8.70
CA VAL A 79 -19.68 -6.57 -7.95
C VAL A 79 -18.91 -7.88 -7.94
N LEU A 80 -17.66 -7.85 -8.41
CA LEU A 80 -16.69 -8.93 -8.28
C LEU A 80 -15.80 -8.67 -7.07
N MET A 81 -15.79 -9.60 -6.12
CA MET A 81 -14.86 -9.65 -4.99
C MET A 81 -14.26 -11.06 -4.90
N PRO A 82 -13.11 -11.29 -5.56
CA PRO A 82 -12.44 -12.58 -5.55
C PRO A 82 -11.42 -12.71 -4.43
N MET A 83 -10.90 -13.93 -4.25
CA MET A 83 -9.80 -14.22 -3.33
C MET A 83 -8.94 -15.35 -3.89
N GLY A 84 -7.66 -15.33 -3.55
CA GLY A 84 -6.69 -16.35 -3.90
C GLY A 84 -5.47 -16.29 -2.99
N TRP A 85 -4.37 -16.93 -3.42
CA TRP A 85 -3.24 -17.22 -2.55
C TRP A 85 -1.91 -16.95 -3.26
N ASP A 86 -1.12 -16.08 -2.67
CA ASP A 86 0.30 -15.91 -3.03
C ASP A 86 1.12 -17.02 -2.35
N ALA A 87 1.13 -18.18 -2.97
CA ALA A 87 1.47 -19.44 -2.30
C ALA A 87 2.93 -19.88 -2.46
N PHE A 88 3.71 -19.20 -3.28
CA PHE A 88 5.14 -19.47 -3.46
C PHE A 88 5.99 -18.63 -2.50
N GLY A 89 7.24 -19.00 -2.33
CA GLY A 89 8.24 -18.19 -1.67
C GLY A 89 8.91 -18.83 -0.45
N MET A 90 9.85 -18.08 0.09
CA MET A 90 10.72 -18.49 1.18
C MET A 90 10.03 -18.85 2.50
N PRO A 91 8.93 -18.22 2.92
CA PRO A 91 8.30 -18.60 4.19
C PRO A 91 7.87 -20.06 4.23
N ALA A 92 7.36 -20.59 3.11
CA ALA A 92 6.98 -22.01 2.99
C ALA A 92 8.21 -22.94 3.01
N GLU A 93 9.28 -22.58 2.29
CA GLU A 93 10.54 -23.35 2.34
C GLU A 93 11.16 -23.37 3.74
N ASN A 94 11.16 -22.23 4.42
CA ASN A 94 11.70 -22.10 5.77
C ASN A 94 10.91 -22.94 6.79
N ALA A 95 9.60 -22.94 6.66
CA ALA A 95 8.72 -23.78 7.46
C ALA A 95 8.95 -25.26 7.16
N ALA A 96 9.14 -25.60 5.88
CA ALA A 96 9.45 -26.97 5.44
C ALA A 96 10.77 -27.49 6.01
N ILE A 97 11.83 -26.68 5.98
CA ILE A 97 13.12 -27.04 6.58
C ILE A 97 12.95 -27.30 8.09
N LYS A 98 12.20 -26.44 8.77
CA LYS A 98 11.99 -26.52 10.22
C LYS A 98 11.10 -27.68 10.65
N SER A 99 10.02 -27.92 9.91
CA SER A 99 9.03 -28.96 10.23
C SER A 99 9.27 -30.31 9.55
N LYS A 100 10.23 -30.37 8.62
CA LYS A 100 10.58 -31.56 7.81
C LYS A 100 9.39 -32.12 7.01
N VAL A 101 8.58 -31.21 6.47
CA VAL A 101 7.48 -31.53 5.54
C VAL A 101 7.67 -30.77 4.24
N PRO A 102 7.12 -31.25 3.10
CA PRO A 102 7.19 -30.50 1.85
C PRO A 102 6.53 -29.12 1.96
N PRO A 103 7.04 -28.09 1.29
CA PRO A 103 6.42 -26.74 1.26
C PRO A 103 4.97 -26.77 0.77
N ALA A 104 4.64 -27.63 -0.20
CA ALA A 104 3.28 -27.82 -0.70
C ALA A 104 2.30 -28.17 0.41
N LYS A 105 2.62 -29.17 1.23
CA LYS A 105 1.74 -29.59 2.33
C LYS A 105 1.49 -28.46 3.32
N TRP A 106 2.53 -27.80 3.77
CA TRP A 106 2.41 -26.64 4.67
C TRP A 106 1.53 -25.54 4.08
N THR A 107 1.74 -25.23 2.80
CA THR A 107 1.02 -24.19 2.07
C THR A 107 -0.47 -24.49 1.96
N TYR A 108 -0.83 -25.70 1.49
CA TYR A 108 -2.24 -26.07 1.32
C TYR A 108 -2.99 -26.24 2.66
N ASP A 109 -2.31 -26.73 3.71
CA ASP A 109 -2.90 -26.79 5.06
C ASP A 109 -3.23 -25.37 5.57
N ASN A 110 -2.33 -24.41 5.35
CA ASN A 110 -2.55 -23.02 5.71
C ASN A 110 -3.66 -22.37 4.90
N ILE A 111 -3.73 -22.63 3.59
CA ILE A 111 -4.81 -22.14 2.73
C ILE A 111 -6.16 -22.62 3.26
N ALA A 112 -6.28 -23.91 3.57
CA ALA A 112 -7.53 -24.47 4.08
C ALA A 112 -7.97 -23.80 5.39
N TYR A 113 -7.03 -23.57 6.30
CA TYR A 113 -7.33 -22.93 7.58
C TYR A 113 -7.70 -21.44 7.43
N MET A 114 -6.91 -20.68 6.67
CA MET A 114 -7.18 -19.25 6.44
C MET A 114 -8.48 -19.04 5.67
N LYS A 115 -8.80 -19.91 4.71
CA LYS A 115 -10.09 -19.90 4.00
C LYS A 115 -11.27 -20.12 4.95
N LYS A 116 -11.12 -21.05 5.89
CA LYS A 116 -12.13 -21.26 6.95
C LYS A 116 -12.33 -19.98 7.79
N GLN A 117 -11.24 -19.31 8.17
CA GLN A 117 -11.31 -18.04 8.90
C GLN A 117 -11.99 -16.93 8.09
N MET A 118 -11.68 -16.81 6.79
CA MET A 118 -12.32 -15.81 5.91
C MET A 118 -13.82 -16.06 5.77
N LYS A 119 -14.23 -17.32 5.69
CA LYS A 119 -15.64 -17.68 5.69
C LYS A 119 -16.32 -17.33 7.02
N ALA A 120 -15.65 -17.58 8.15
CA ALA A 120 -16.14 -17.21 9.48
C ALA A 120 -16.27 -15.68 9.65
N MET A 121 -15.46 -14.88 8.95
CA MET A 121 -15.61 -13.43 8.88
C MET A 121 -16.84 -12.97 8.09
N GLY A 122 -17.49 -13.86 7.34
CA GLY A 122 -18.66 -13.55 6.52
C GLY A 122 -18.35 -12.73 5.28
N LEU A 123 -17.15 -12.83 4.73
CA LEU A 123 -16.73 -12.08 3.55
C LEU A 123 -17.52 -12.51 2.30
N ALA A 124 -17.94 -11.53 1.50
CA ALA A 124 -18.75 -11.73 0.27
C ALA A 124 -17.89 -12.18 -0.93
N ILE A 125 -17.10 -13.21 -0.76
CA ILE A 125 -16.14 -13.69 -1.74
C ILE A 125 -16.78 -14.69 -2.69
N ASP A 126 -16.60 -14.50 -3.98
CA ASP A 126 -16.87 -15.51 -5.00
C ASP A 126 -15.72 -16.53 -5.07
N TRP A 127 -15.83 -17.61 -4.31
CA TRP A 127 -14.80 -18.64 -4.25
C TRP A 127 -14.66 -19.48 -5.52
N THR A 128 -15.57 -19.38 -6.48
CA THR A 128 -15.42 -20.05 -7.79
C THR A 128 -14.30 -19.45 -8.62
N ARG A 129 -13.82 -18.28 -8.25
CA ARG A 129 -12.72 -17.55 -8.89
C ARG A 129 -11.39 -17.67 -8.16
N GLU A 130 -11.35 -18.54 -7.14
CA GLU A 130 -10.14 -18.78 -6.36
C GLU A 130 -8.99 -19.26 -7.27
N MET A 131 -7.81 -18.68 -7.02
CA MET A 131 -6.57 -19.13 -7.63
C MET A 131 -5.50 -19.33 -6.57
N CYS A 132 -4.50 -20.15 -6.88
CA CYS A 132 -3.35 -20.40 -6.04
C CYS A 132 -2.09 -20.31 -6.91
N ALA A 133 -1.14 -19.45 -6.52
CA ALA A 133 0.06 -19.21 -7.31
C ALA A 133 0.92 -20.47 -7.51
N CYS A 134 0.88 -21.43 -6.57
CA CYS A 134 1.64 -22.67 -6.66
C CYS A 134 0.93 -23.78 -7.45
N ASP A 135 -0.28 -23.54 -7.97
CA ASP A 135 -0.95 -24.51 -8.83
C ASP A 135 -0.38 -24.46 -10.25
N PRO A 136 -0.06 -25.63 -10.86
CA PRO A 136 0.46 -25.68 -12.23
C PRO A 136 -0.41 -24.98 -13.28
N GLN A 137 -1.74 -25.01 -13.11
CA GLN A 137 -2.70 -24.34 -13.97
C GLN A 137 -2.55 -22.81 -13.96
N TYR A 138 -2.05 -22.24 -12.86
CA TYR A 138 -1.75 -20.82 -12.76
C TYR A 138 -0.34 -20.49 -13.26
N TYR A 139 0.71 -21.12 -12.70
CA TYR A 139 2.07 -20.72 -13.04
C TYR A 139 2.50 -21.15 -14.45
N LYS A 140 1.76 -22.06 -15.11
CA LYS A 140 1.90 -22.32 -16.53
C LYS A 140 1.93 -21.02 -17.35
N TRP A 141 1.11 -20.05 -16.97
CA TRP A 141 0.99 -18.78 -17.71
C TRP A 141 2.12 -17.82 -17.39
N ASN A 142 2.73 -17.90 -16.23
CA ASN A 142 4.00 -17.23 -15.95
C ASN A 142 5.09 -17.73 -16.93
N GLN A 143 5.16 -19.04 -17.09
CA GLN A 143 6.12 -19.68 -18.00
C GLN A 143 5.82 -19.33 -19.46
N TRP A 144 4.58 -19.39 -19.86
CA TRP A 144 4.17 -19.06 -21.22
C TRP A 144 4.51 -17.60 -21.59
N LEU A 145 4.16 -16.65 -20.73
CA LEU A 145 4.45 -15.25 -21.00
C LEU A 145 5.95 -14.95 -20.96
N PHE A 146 6.69 -15.60 -20.07
CA PHE A 146 8.15 -15.52 -20.07
C PHE A 146 8.74 -15.94 -21.43
N LEU A 147 8.27 -17.04 -22.01
CA LEU A 147 8.72 -17.47 -23.34
C LEU A 147 8.38 -16.47 -24.42
N LYS A 148 7.21 -15.85 -24.37
CA LYS A 148 6.81 -14.77 -25.29
C LYS A 148 7.68 -13.53 -25.14
N MET A 149 8.01 -13.16 -23.91
CA MET A 149 8.93 -12.05 -23.63
C MET A 149 10.35 -12.37 -24.12
N LEU A 150 10.79 -13.63 -24.00
CA LEU A 150 12.08 -14.06 -24.49
C LEU A 150 12.18 -13.97 -26.01
N GLU A 151 11.14 -14.39 -26.76
CA GLU A 151 11.04 -14.25 -28.21
C GLU A 151 11.13 -12.79 -28.66
N LYS A 152 10.55 -11.87 -27.91
CA LYS A 152 10.49 -10.43 -28.21
C LYS A 152 11.67 -9.64 -27.63
N GLY A 153 12.58 -10.27 -26.94
CA GLY A 153 13.74 -9.62 -26.32
C GLY A 153 13.40 -8.78 -25.07
N VAL A 154 12.18 -8.86 -24.56
CA VAL A 154 11.81 -8.24 -23.27
C VAL A 154 12.44 -9.01 -22.12
N ALA A 155 12.49 -10.33 -22.22
CA ALA A 155 13.29 -11.16 -21.33
C ALA A 155 14.64 -11.51 -21.99
N TYR A 156 15.69 -11.51 -21.20
CA TYR A 156 17.03 -11.85 -21.67
C TYR A 156 17.88 -12.44 -20.54
N ARG A 157 18.94 -13.15 -20.92
CA ARG A 157 19.90 -13.74 -19.99
C ARG A 157 21.16 -12.90 -19.91
N LYS A 158 21.62 -12.61 -18.70
CA LYS A 158 22.83 -11.84 -18.47
C LYS A 158 23.53 -12.34 -17.22
N THR A 159 24.87 -12.33 -17.25
CA THR A 159 25.69 -12.49 -16.04
C THR A 159 25.98 -11.12 -15.46
N GLN A 160 25.67 -10.92 -14.19
CA GLN A 160 26.01 -9.68 -13.48
C GLN A 160 26.30 -9.93 -12.00
N VAL A 161 26.92 -8.95 -11.37
CA VAL A 161 27.22 -9.00 -9.94
C VAL A 161 25.94 -8.85 -9.13
N VAL A 162 25.73 -9.82 -8.24
CA VAL A 162 24.55 -9.88 -7.35
C VAL A 162 24.99 -10.06 -5.89
N ASN A 163 24.08 -9.77 -4.97
CA ASN A 163 24.27 -10.07 -3.56
C ASN A 163 24.00 -11.57 -3.31
N TRP A 164 25.02 -12.30 -2.91
CA TRP A 164 24.92 -13.73 -2.60
C TRP A 164 25.02 -13.98 -1.11
N ASP A 165 24.05 -14.68 -0.56
CA ASP A 165 24.10 -15.19 0.81
C ASP A 165 24.73 -16.59 0.82
N PRO A 166 25.93 -16.76 1.43
CA PRO A 166 26.63 -18.04 1.38
C PRO A 166 26.01 -19.10 2.30
N VAL A 167 25.21 -18.70 3.29
CA VAL A 167 24.50 -19.62 4.20
C VAL A 167 23.19 -20.07 3.60
N ASP A 168 22.39 -19.11 3.12
CA ASP A 168 21.12 -19.40 2.46
C ASP A 168 21.29 -19.89 1.01
N GLN A 169 22.49 -19.77 0.45
CA GLN A 169 22.85 -20.18 -0.91
C GLN A 169 21.91 -19.64 -1.98
N THR A 170 21.66 -18.35 -1.92
CA THR A 170 20.75 -17.67 -2.86
C THR A 170 21.15 -16.22 -3.08
N VAL A 171 20.68 -15.66 -4.19
CA VAL A 171 20.72 -14.23 -4.46
C VAL A 171 19.73 -13.52 -3.54
N LEU A 172 20.17 -12.43 -2.95
CA LEU A 172 19.33 -11.50 -2.19
C LEU A 172 19.07 -10.24 -3.00
N ALA A 173 17.83 -9.77 -2.97
CA ALA A 173 17.51 -8.42 -3.41
C ALA A 173 18.21 -7.39 -2.50
N ASN A 174 18.42 -6.18 -2.98
CA ASN A 174 19.10 -5.15 -2.20
C ASN A 174 18.42 -4.88 -0.86
N GLU A 175 17.08 -4.93 -0.83
CA GLU A 175 16.24 -4.72 0.35
C GLU A 175 16.39 -5.83 1.41
N GLN A 176 16.98 -6.95 1.04
CA GLN A 176 17.23 -8.11 1.91
C GLN A 176 18.65 -8.10 2.50
N VAL A 177 19.43 -7.08 2.22
CA VAL A 177 20.77 -6.88 2.78
C VAL A 177 20.72 -5.74 3.80
N ILE A 178 21.03 -6.06 5.06
CA ILE A 178 21.04 -5.10 6.17
C ILE A 178 22.45 -5.06 6.74
N ASP A 179 23.07 -3.89 6.72
CA ASP A 179 24.45 -3.69 7.19
C ASP A 179 25.46 -4.69 6.58
N GLY A 180 25.29 -4.98 5.27
CA GLY A 180 26.13 -5.91 4.54
C GLY A 180 25.90 -7.39 4.85
N ARG A 181 24.83 -7.70 5.57
CA ARG A 181 24.44 -9.06 5.98
C ARG A 181 23.10 -9.47 5.44
N GLY A 182 22.95 -10.74 5.17
CA GLY A 182 21.65 -11.33 4.84
C GLY A 182 20.67 -11.12 6.01
N TRP A 183 19.52 -10.55 5.72
CA TRP A 183 18.49 -10.20 6.71
C TRP A 183 18.00 -11.41 7.54
N ARG A 184 18.11 -12.62 6.98
CA ARG A 184 17.68 -13.87 7.62
C ARG A 184 18.83 -14.64 8.23
N SER A 185 19.88 -14.87 7.46
CA SER A 185 21.03 -15.69 7.86
C SER A 185 21.98 -14.96 8.83
N GLY A 186 22.03 -13.63 8.75
CA GLY A 186 23.04 -12.81 9.43
C GLY A 186 24.44 -12.95 8.83
N ALA A 187 24.62 -13.77 7.79
CA ALA A 187 25.91 -13.97 7.13
C ALA A 187 26.32 -12.72 6.34
N LEU A 188 27.62 -12.46 6.25
CA LEU A 188 28.15 -11.46 5.34
C LEU A 188 27.79 -11.83 3.90
N VAL A 189 27.21 -10.89 3.19
CA VAL A 189 26.84 -11.04 1.78
C VAL A 189 28.07 -10.97 0.91
N GLU A 190 28.18 -11.91 -0.01
CA GLU A 190 29.26 -11.93 -1.02
C GLU A 190 28.74 -11.33 -2.34
N LYS A 191 29.65 -10.64 -3.05
CA LYS A 191 29.39 -10.24 -4.43
C LYS A 191 29.81 -11.37 -5.35
N ARG A 192 28.86 -11.91 -6.13
CA ARG A 192 29.12 -12.96 -7.10
C ARG A 192 28.57 -12.62 -8.45
N GLU A 193 29.27 -12.98 -9.50
CA GLU A 193 28.76 -12.94 -10.86
C GLU A 193 27.97 -14.21 -11.13
N ILE A 194 26.65 -14.04 -11.30
CA ILE A 194 25.73 -15.15 -11.53
C ILE A 194 24.91 -14.84 -12.78
N PRO A 195 24.78 -15.82 -13.71
CA PRO A 195 23.88 -15.68 -14.84
C PRO A 195 22.45 -15.78 -14.36
N GLY A 196 21.58 -14.93 -14.89
CA GLY A 196 20.16 -14.92 -14.59
C GLY A 196 19.34 -14.29 -15.70
N TYR A 197 18.04 -14.43 -15.60
CA TYR A 197 17.09 -13.80 -16.51
C TYR A 197 16.62 -12.47 -15.97
N TYR A 198 16.49 -11.50 -16.88
CA TYR A 198 16.07 -10.12 -16.60
C TYR A 198 14.93 -9.74 -17.53
N LEU A 199 14.02 -8.91 -17.00
CA LEU A 199 12.95 -8.31 -17.79
C LEU A 199 13.24 -6.83 -17.99
N ARG A 200 13.07 -6.34 -19.22
CA ARG A 200 13.39 -4.96 -19.64
C ARG A 200 12.31 -3.98 -19.18
N ILE A 201 12.08 -3.86 -17.90
CA ILE A 201 11.19 -2.84 -17.34
C ILE A 201 11.67 -1.42 -17.70
N THR A 202 12.95 -1.25 -17.92
CA THR A 202 13.54 0.05 -18.32
C THR A 202 13.05 0.53 -19.69
N ASP A 203 12.66 -0.36 -20.59
CA ASP A 203 12.08 0.01 -21.89
C ASP A 203 10.70 0.68 -21.70
N TYR A 204 10.06 0.48 -20.57
CA TYR A 204 8.76 1.06 -20.20
C TYR A 204 8.88 2.24 -19.22
N ALA A 205 10.09 2.68 -18.91
CA ALA A 205 10.33 3.69 -17.87
C ALA A 205 9.60 5.01 -18.14
N ASP A 206 9.66 5.53 -19.37
CA ASP A 206 8.96 6.77 -19.74
C ASP A 206 7.44 6.62 -19.62
N GLU A 207 6.87 5.50 -20.07
CA GLU A 207 5.43 5.23 -20.02
C GLU A 207 4.96 5.04 -18.55
N LEU A 208 5.74 4.30 -17.74
CA LEU A 208 5.47 4.11 -16.32
C LEU A 208 5.50 5.44 -15.57
N LEU A 209 6.47 6.29 -15.85
CA LEU A 209 6.59 7.62 -15.26
C LEU A 209 5.46 8.55 -15.69
N GLY A 210 5.19 8.62 -16.98
CA GLY A 210 4.14 9.48 -17.54
C GLY A 210 2.77 9.20 -16.94
N ALA A 211 2.45 7.93 -16.73
CA ALA A 211 1.16 7.52 -16.16
C ALA A 211 1.02 7.91 -14.68
N VAL A 212 2.05 7.75 -13.83
CA VAL A 212 1.95 8.19 -12.42
C VAL A 212 1.85 9.70 -12.29
N GLN A 213 2.40 10.44 -13.25
CA GLN A 213 2.31 11.90 -13.26
C GLN A 213 0.96 12.41 -13.74
N ASN A 214 0.31 11.74 -14.71
CA ASN A 214 -0.82 12.28 -15.45
C ASN A 214 -2.09 11.42 -15.44
N ASP A 215 -1.99 10.09 -15.36
CA ASP A 215 -3.08 9.19 -15.72
C ASP A 215 -3.64 8.37 -14.56
N LEU A 216 -3.11 8.52 -13.33
CA LEU A 216 -3.53 7.79 -12.14
C LEU A 216 -4.10 8.72 -11.04
N PRO A 217 -5.15 9.50 -11.32
CA PRO A 217 -5.71 10.45 -10.34
C PRO A 217 -6.36 9.76 -9.13
N GLY A 218 -6.78 8.50 -9.27
CA GLY A 218 -7.36 7.68 -8.20
C GLY A 218 -6.33 7.02 -7.26
N TRP A 219 -5.05 7.27 -7.50
CA TRP A 219 -3.97 6.76 -6.66
C TRP A 219 -3.54 7.81 -5.62
N PRO A 220 -3.21 7.40 -4.37
CA PRO A 220 -2.66 8.31 -3.38
C PRO A 220 -1.40 9.02 -3.90
N GLU A 221 -1.32 10.33 -3.68
CA GLU A 221 -0.16 11.13 -4.13
C GLU A 221 1.16 10.58 -3.60
N ARG A 222 1.18 10.12 -2.34
CA ARG A 222 2.36 9.51 -1.74
C ARG A 222 2.86 8.29 -2.51
N VAL A 223 1.98 7.42 -2.98
CA VAL A 223 2.36 6.24 -3.77
C VAL A 223 2.90 6.65 -5.14
N ARG A 224 2.25 7.60 -5.80
CA ARG A 224 2.71 8.13 -7.09
C ARG A 224 4.11 8.73 -6.97
N LEU A 225 4.33 9.53 -5.94
CA LEU A 225 5.65 10.12 -5.65
C LEU A 225 6.72 9.05 -5.36
N MET A 226 6.38 8.00 -4.61
CA MET A 226 7.31 6.89 -4.35
C MET A 226 7.71 6.19 -5.65
N GLN A 227 6.79 5.93 -6.56
CA GLN A 227 7.09 5.34 -7.86
C GLN A 227 7.87 6.29 -8.76
N GLU A 228 7.50 7.56 -8.82
CA GLU A 228 8.25 8.57 -9.57
C GLU A 228 9.71 8.65 -9.13
N ASN A 229 9.95 8.68 -7.83
CA ASN A 229 11.30 8.70 -7.26
C ASN A 229 12.07 7.41 -7.54
N TRP A 230 11.38 6.26 -7.52
CA TRP A 230 12.01 4.96 -7.81
C TRP A 230 12.38 4.82 -9.29
N ILE A 231 11.51 5.24 -10.20
CA ILE A 231 11.80 5.28 -11.63
C ILE A 231 12.93 6.25 -11.90
N GLY A 232 12.92 7.41 -11.25
CA GLY A 232 14.04 8.33 -11.11
C GLY A 232 14.63 8.77 -12.45
N LYS A 233 13.83 9.46 -13.28
CA LYS A 233 14.33 10.09 -14.51
C LYS A 233 15.23 11.26 -14.18
N SER A 234 16.43 11.26 -14.73
CA SER A 234 17.38 12.37 -14.62
C SER A 234 17.86 12.79 -16.00
N GLU A 235 17.64 14.05 -16.32
CA GLU A 235 18.17 14.67 -17.53
C GLU A 235 19.44 15.44 -17.17
N GLY A 236 20.52 15.17 -17.86
CA GLY A 236 21.81 15.77 -17.56
C GLY A 236 22.78 15.68 -18.73
N LEU A 237 24.03 15.86 -18.42
CA LEU A 237 25.13 15.79 -19.36
C LEU A 237 26.07 14.63 -19.00
N ARG A 238 26.30 13.73 -19.95
CA ARG A 238 27.34 12.73 -19.88
C ARG A 238 28.54 13.25 -20.67
N PHE A 239 29.71 13.34 -20.01
CA PHE A 239 30.89 13.84 -20.67
C PHE A 239 32.18 13.21 -20.11
N ALA A 240 33.27 13.32 -20.83
CA ALA A 240 34.56 12.72 -20.50
C ALA A 240 35.60 13.73 -20.02
N PHE A 241 36.36 13.33 -19.04
CA PHE A 241 37.65 13.89 -18.70
C PHE A 241 38.73 13.07 -19.45
N PRO A 242 39.46 13.63 -20.47
CA PRO A 242 40.48 12.89 -21.16
C PRO A 242 41.69 12.58 -20.26
N HIS A 243 42.37 11.47 -20.54
CA HIS A 243 43.59 11.10 -19.83
C HIS A 243 44.51 10.24 -20.69
N GLN A 244 45.79 10.11 -20.25
CA GLN A 244 46.82 9.30 -20.90
C GLN A 244 47.27 8.09 -20.04
N ILE A 245 46.37 7.59 -19.20
CA ILE A 245 46.66 6.47 -18.28
C ILE A 245 46.57 5.16 -19.07
N ALA A 246 47.71 4.47 -19.20
CA ALA A 246 47.79 3.18 -19.89
C ALA A 246 47.75 2.01 -18.90
N GLY A 247 47.06 0.96 -19.27
CA GLY A 247 47.07 -0.31 -18.56
C GLY A 247 48.39 -1.10 -18.76
N GLN A 248 48.50 -2.28 -18.17
CA GLN A 248 49.66 -3.15 -18.30
C GLN A 248 49.90 -3.63 -19.74
N ASP A 249 48.86 -3.66 -20.55
CA ASP A 249 48.89 -3.98 -21.98
C ASP A 249 49.37 -2.81 -22.87
N GLY A 250 49.64 -1.64 -22.28
CA GLY A 250 50.09 -0.44 -22.96
C GLY A 250 48.95 0.31 -23.69
N GLN A 251 47.70 -0.16 -23.58
CA GLN A 251 46.54 0.54 -24.11
C GLN A 251 45.95 1.52 -23.08
N LEU A 252 45.36 2.59 -23.56
CA LEU A 252 44.69 3.54 -22.69
C LEU A 252 43.48 2.93 -22.01
N ILE A 253 43.40 3.04 -20.71
CA ILE A 253 42.23 2.55 -19.93
C ILE A 253 40.99 3.32 -20.40
N GLN A 254 39.92 2.62 -20.76
CA GLN A 254 38.68 3.20 -21.27
C GLN A 254 38.89 4.21 -22.43
N ASP A 255 39.82 3.87 -23.36
CA ASP A 255 40.17 4.72 -24.51
C ASP A 255 40.63 6.13 -24.12
N GLY A 256 41.21 6.28 -22.93
CA GLY A 256 41.73 7.58 -22.42
C GLY A 256 40.60 8.54 -22.01
N LYS A 257 39.44 8.06 -21.62
CA LYS A 257 38.29 8.88 -21.27
C LYS A 257 37.64 8.41 -19.96
N LEU A 258 37.62 9.28 -18.95
CA LEU A 258 36.85 9.08 -17.73
C LEU A 258 35.48 9.74 -17.92
N TYR A 259 34.43 8.95 -18.16
CA TYR A 259 33.08 9.45 -18.30
C TYR A 259 32.40 9.68 -16.96
N VAL A 260 31.70 10.81 -16.86
CA VAL A 260 30.84 11.17 -15.73
C VAL A 260 29.48 11.60 -16.24
N PHE A 261 28.46 11.44 -15.39
CA PHE A 261 27.15 12.00 -15.62
C PHE A 261 26.80 13.01 -14.53
N THR A 262 26.28 14.17 -14.92
CA THR A 262 25.86 15.20 -13.97
C THR A 262 24.57 15.88 -14.40
N THR A 263 23.71 16.20 -13.44
CA THR A 263 22.57 17.11 -13.59
C THR A 263 22.95 18.58 -13.33
N ARG A 264 24.21 18.83 -12.96
CA ARG A 264 24.72 20.14 -12.62
C ARG A 264 25.92 20.51 -13.52
N ALA A 265 25.76 20.34 -14.85
CA ALA A 265 26.80 20.72 -15.81
C ALA A 265 27.13 22.21 -15.75
N ASP A 266 26.21 23.07 -15.29
CA ASP A 266 26.43 24.49 -15.02
C ASP A 266 27.59 24.75 -14.05
N THR A 267 27.94 23.79 -13.21
CA THR A 267 29.00 23.91 -12.20
C THR A 267 30.32 23.27 -12.60
N ILE A 268 30.47 22.84 -13.84
CA ILE A 268 31.68 22.12 -14.33
C ILE A 268 32.99 22.86 -14.04
N MET A 269 32.95 24.18 -14.04
CA MET A 269 34.15 25.01 -13.79
C MET A 269 34.58 25.02 -12.32
N GLY A 270 33.71 24.52 -11.41
CA GLY A 270 34.00 24.32 -9.99
C GLY A 270 34.52 22.93 -9.66
N VAL A 271 34.75 22.08 -10.63
CA VAL A 271 35.33 20.74 -10.43
C VAL A 271 36.75 20.84 -9.86
N THR A 272 36.96 20.22 -8.70
CA THR A 272 38.25 20.19 -8.02
C THR A 272 38.81 18.78 -7.86
N PHE A 273 37.98 17.76 -8.01
CA PHE A 273 38.35 16.34 -8.02
C PHE A 273 37.34 15.51 -8.82
N CYS A 274 37.76 14.30 -9.23
CA CYS A 274 36.85 13.28 -9.69
C CYS A 274 36.87 12.10 -8.71
N ALA A 275 35.74 11.46 -8.48
CA ALA A 275 35.66 10.23 -7.67
C ALA A 275 35.17 9.07 -8.51
N VAL A 276 35.79 7.90 -8.33
CA VAL A 276 35.44 6.66 -9.00
C VAL A 276 34.97 5.59 -7.99
N ALA A 277 34.16 4.66 -8.47
CA ALA A 277 33.77 3.50 -7.68
C ALA A 277 34.96 2.61 -7.33
N PRO A 278 34.91 1.86 -6.22
CA PRO A 278 35.98 0.92 -5.86
C PRO A 278 36.28 -0.13 -6.93
N GLU A 279 35.29 -0.49 -7.74
CA GLU A 279 35.40 -1.48 -8.83
C GLU A 279 35.83 -0.86 -10.17
N HIS A 280 35.99 0.46 -10.23
CA HIS A 280 36.30 1.13 -11.47
C HIS A 280 37.71 0.74 -11.99
N PRO A 281 37.92 0.60 -13.32
CA PRO A 281 39.22 0.22 -13.89
C PRO A 281 40.40 1.10 -13.46
N LEU A 282 40.21 2.41 -13.33
CA LEU A 282 41.22 3.32 -12.81
C LEU A 282 41.57 3.06 -11.34
N ALA A 283 40.59 2.69 -10.52
CA ALA A 283 40.80 2.30 -9.12
C ALA A 283 41.64 1.01 -9.04
N THR A 284 41.29 0.02 -9.83
CA THR A 284 42.02 -1.26 -9.91
C THR A 284 43.46 -1.03 -10.38
N HIS A 285 43.65 -0.19 -11.39
CA HIS A 285 45.00 0.14 -11.91
C HIS A 285 45.85 0.86 -10.84
N ALA A 286 45.30 1.84 -10.16
CA ALA A 286 46.01 2.57 -9.08
C ALA A 286 46.34 1.65 -7.89
N ALA A 287 45.44 0.74 -7.53
CA ALA A 287 45.63 -0.18 -6.42
C ALA A 287 46.72 -1.23 -6.64
N ALA A 288 47.09 -1.52 -7.91
CA ALA A 288 48.09 -2.55 -8.23
C ALA A 288 49.44 -2.30 -7.58
N ASN A 289 49.82 -1.01 -7.40
CA ASN A 289 51.07 -0.60 -6.78
C ASN A 289 50.89 0.26 -5.51
N ASN A 290 49.68 0.19 -4.91
CA ASN A 290 49.34 0.99 -3.74
C ASN A 290 48.57 0.11 -2.75
N ALA A 291 49.29 -0.50 -1.82
CA ALA A 291 48.67 -1.42 -0.85
C ALA A 291 47.64 -0.77 0.09
N PRO A 292 47.82 0.45 0.60
CA PRO A 292 46.78 1.14 1.38
C PRO A 292 45.50 1.38 0.56
N LEU A 293 45.59 1.75 -0.69
CA LEU A 293 44.44 1.94 -1.59
C LEU A 293 43.74 0.62 -1.89
N ALA A 294 44.47 -0.46 -2.11
CA ALA A 294 43.93 -1.81 -2.30
C ALA A 294 43.14 -2.26 -1.07
N ALA A 295 43.65 -2.02 0.13
CA ALA A 295 42.97 -2.32 1.40
C ALA A 295 41.69 -1.49 1.56
N PHE A 296 41.71 -0.21 1.22
CA PHE A 296 40.54 0.67 1.25
C PHE A 296 39.45 0.21 0.28
N ILE A 297 39.84 -0.18 -0.95
CA ILE A 297 38.91 -0.73 -1.95
C ILE A 297 38.21 -1.99 -1.42
N GLU A 298 38.97 -2.91 -0.83
CA GLU A 298 38.38 -4.13 -0.26
C GLU A 298 37.42 -3.81 0.92
N GLN A 299 37.77 -2.86 1.75
CA GLN A 299 36.88 -2.38 2.83
C GLN A 299 35.56 -1.79 2.26
N CYS A 300 35.64 -1.04 1.17
CA CYS A 300 34.46 -0.48 0.51
C CYS A 300 33.52 -1.56 -0.03
N LYS A 301 34.07 -2.66 -0.57
CA LYS A 301 33.31 -3.78 -1.10
C LYS A 301 32.52 -4.57 -0.05
N LEU A 302 32.94 -4.52 1.21
CA LEU A 302 32.25 -5.18 2.33
C LEU A 302 30.99 -4.41 2.81
N GLY A 303 30.78 -3.21 2.34
CA GLY A 303 29.61 -2.41 2.70
C GLY A 303 28.36 -2.71 1.87
N GLY A 304 27.19 -2.30 2.38
CA GLY A 304 25.93 -2.33 1.61
C GLY A 304 26.02 -1.47 0.35
N THR A 305 25.26 -1.85 -0.67
CA THR A 305 25.27 -1.21 -1.99
C THR A 305 23.96 -0.51 -2.33
N THR A 306 23.02 -0.39 -1.35
CA THR A 306 21.79 0.35 -1.58
C THR A 306 22.05 1.84 -1.51
N GLU A 307 21.36 2.59 -2.37
CA GLU A 307 21.44 4.06 -2.37
C GLU A 307 21.00 4.66 -1.01
N ALA A 308 20.06 4.01 -0.32
CA ALA A 308 19.61 4.43 1.00
C ALA A 308 20.68 4.25 2.09
N GLU A 309 21.39 3.12 2.11
CA GLU A 309 22.52 2.88 3.02
C GLU A 309 23.67 3.82 2.73
N MET A 310 23.95 4.08 1.46
CA MET A 310 25.01 5.00 1.04
C MET A 310 24.67 6.45 1.35
N ALA A 311 23.40 6.85 1.35
CA ALA A 311 22.96 8.19 1.72
C ALA A 311 23.24 8.54 3.18
N THR A 312 23.19 7.53 4.06
CA THR A 312 23.40 7.70 5.51
C THR A 312 24.83 7.44 5.98
N ARG A 313 25.63 6.79 5.13
CA ARG A 313 27.03 6.44 5.45
C ARG A 313 27.94 7.66 5.37
N GLU A 314 28.92 7.74 6.28
CA GLU A 314 29.97 8.74 6.20
C GLU A 314 30.76 8.60 4.89
N LYS A 315 30.94 9.71 4.16
CA LYS A 315 31.68 9.75 2.91
C LYS A 315 33.17 9.64 3.19
N GLU A 316 33.78 8.61 2.64
CA GLU A 316 35.22 8.37 2.73
C GLU A 316 35.80 8.14 1.36
N GLY A 317 37.02 8.52 1.21
CA GLY A 317 37.75 8.36 -0.04
C GLY A 317 39.26 8.34 0.15
N MET A 318 39.96 7.90 -0.91
CA MET A 318 41.40 7.83 -0.97
C MET A 318 41.91 8.29 -2.33
N PRO A 319 42.96 9.15 -2.40
CA PRO A 319 43.49 9.58 -3.66
C PRO A 319 44.20 8.43 -4.38
N THR A 320 44.08 8.41 -5.72
CA THR A 320 44.73 7.38 -6.55
C THR A 320 46.11 7.78 -7.00
N GLY A 321 46.48 9.06 -6.95
CA GLY A 321 47.66 9.59 -7.59
C GLY A 321 47.57 9.68 -9.12
N LEU A 322 46.41 9.38 -9.69
CA LEU A 322 46.10 9.50 -11.11
C LEU A 322 45.39 10.83 -11.38
N PHE A 323 45.65 11.41 -12.56
CA PHE A 323 45.04 12.68 -12.96
C PHE A 323 44.39 12.56 -14.33
N VAL A 324 43.28 13.27 -14.47
CA VAL A 324 42.52 13.42 -15.72
C VAL A 324 42.50 14.90 -16.11
N THR A 325 42.26 15.19 -17.38
CA THR A 325 42.29 16.57 -17.89
C THR A 325 40.86 17.14 -17.88
N HIS A 326 40.68 18.30 -17.27
CA HIS A 326 39.42 19.03 -17.32
C HIS A 326 39.08 19.39 -18.78
N PRO A 327 37.89 19.00 -19.30
CA PRO A 327 37.61 19.07 -20.73
C PRO A 327 37.46 20.49 -21.29
N ILE A 328 37.29 21.50 -20.43
CA ILE A 328 37.17 22.91 -20.84
C ILE A 328 38.41 23.68 -20.51
N THR A 329 38.94 23.60 -19.29
CA THR A 329 40.08 24.39 -18.84
C THR A 329 41.45 23.78 -19.21
N GLY A 330 41.51 22.48 -19.45
CA GLY A 330 42.78 21.76 -19.64
C GLY A 330 43.55 21.49 -18.35
N ALA A 331 43.05 21.89 -17.21
CA ALA A 331 43.67 21.67 -15.89
C ALA A 331 43.70 20.19 -15.52
N GLN A 332 44.71 19.77 -14.77
CA GLN A 332 44.78 18.42 -14.23
C GLN A 332 43.92 18.29 -12.99
N VAL A 333 43.06 17.26 -12.95
CA VAL A 333 42.12 16.95 -11.88
C VAL A 333 42.44 15.58 -11.29
N GLU A 334 42.65 15.50 -9.98
CA GLU A 334 43.00 14.25 -9.31
C GLU A 334 41.78 13.31 -9.22
N VAL A 335 42.03 12.02 -9.44
CA VAL A 335 41.05 10.98 -9.30
C VAL A 335 41.14 10.34 -7.91
N TRP A 336 40.01 10.27 -7.22
CA TRP A 336 39.86 9.63 -5.92
C TRP A 336 39.00 8.35 -6.03
N VAL A 337 39.22 7.39 -5.17
CA VAL A 337 38.25 6.29 -4.95
C VAL A 337 37.34 6.72 -3.82
N GLY A 338 36.03 6.71 -4.07
CA GLY A 338 35.02 7.09 -3.06
C GLY A 338 34.11 5.90 -2.68
N ASN A 339 33.86 5.71 -1.38
CA ASN A 339 32.95 4.67 -0.88
C ASN A 339 31.48 4.94 -1.22
N TYR A 340 31.17 6.09 -1.79
CA TYR A 340 29.83 6.60 -2.12
C TYR A 340 29.56 6.62 -3.64
N VAL A 341 30.49 6.16 -4.46
CA VAL A 341 30.30 6.07 -5.91
C VAL A 341 29.98 4.63 -6.28
N LEU A 342 28.88 4.46 -7.02
CA LEU A 342 28.41 3.14 -7.48
C LEU A 342 28.85 2.88 -8.91
N MET A 343 29.45 1.70 -9.16
CA MET A 343 29.78 1.26 -10.51
C MET A 343 28.56 1.06 -11.40
N THR A 344 27.40 0.80 -10.78
CA THR A 344 26.12 0.56 -11.46
C THR A 344 25.36 1.84 -11.81
N TYR A 345 25.81 3.00 -11.34
CA TYR A 345 25.20 4.29 -11.63
C TYR A 345 26.09 5.11 -12.59
N GLY A 346 25.56 5.43 -13.76
CA GLY A 346 26.33 6.06 -14.82
C GLY A 346 27.52 5.20 -15.27
N ASP A 347 28.69 5.80 -15.31
CA ASP A 347 29.95 5.15 -15.72
C ASP A 347 30.83 4.77 -14.53
N GLY A 348 30.28 4.73 -13.31
CA GLY A 348 31.03 4.44 -12.08
C GLY A 348 31.99 5.57 -11.67
N ALA A 349 31.75 6.79 -12.13
CA ALA A 349 32.54 7.99 -11.81
C ALA A 349 31.64 9.22 -11.68
N VAL A 350 32.08 10.18 -10.86
CA VAL A 350 31.41 11.46 -10.66
C VAL A 350 32.40 12.60 -10.66
N MET A 351 31.99 13.77 -11.12
CA MET A 351 32.76 15.01 -10.92
C MET A 351 32.47 15.53 -9.51
N GLY A 352 33.49 15.98 -8.80
CA GLY A 352 33.37 16.60 -7.48
C GLY A 352 33.33 18.12 -7.58
N VAL A 353 32.26 18.73 -7.14
CA VAL A 353 32.02 20.18 -7.09
C VAL A 353 31.69 20.63 -5.67
N PRO A 354 32.68 20.77 -4.80
CA PRO A 354 32.47 21.07 -3.38
C PRO A 354 31.70 22.36 -3.12
N SER A 355 31.76 23.32 -4.03
CA SER A 355 31.06 24.61 -3.87
C SER A 355 29.54 24.54 -3.97
N HIS A 356 28.99 23.52 -4.67
CA HIS A 356 27.58 23.46 -5.05
C HIS A 356 26.92 22.09 -4.83
N ASP A 357 27.62 21.15 -4.18
CA ASP A 357 27.08 19.87 -3.72
C ASP A 357 27.44 19.65 -2.25
N GLU A 358 26.44 19.41 -1.39
CA GLU A 358 26.63 19.26 0.07
C GLU A 358 27.59 18.12 0.42
N ARG A 359 27.50 17.02 -0.31
CA ARG A 359 28.32 15.82 -0.06
C ARG A 359 29.77 16.06 -0.45
N ASP A 360 29.97 16.72 -1.58
CA ASP A 360 31.31 17.11 -2.05
C ASP A 360 31.92 18.19 -1.15
N PHE A 361 31.11 19.10 -0.64
CA PHE A 361 31.53 20.12 0.34
C PHE A 361 32.09 19.47 1.61
N ALA A 362 31.32 18.53 2.20
CA ALA A 362 31.73 17.79 3.39
C ALA A 362 33.00 16.96 3.13
N PHE A 363 33.08 16.33 1.97
CA PHE A 363 34.25 15.56 1.53
C PHE A 363 35.50 16.46 1.36
N ALA A 364 35.34 17.60 0.71
CA ALA A 364 36.44 18.55 0.52
C ALA A 364 36.92 19.14 1.86
N LYS A 365 36.02 19.43 2.80
CA LYS A 365 36.41 19.90 4.15
C LYS A 365 37.19 18.82 4.91
N LYS A 366 36.76 17.55 4.80
CA LYS A 366 37.42 16.41 5.45
C LYS A 366 38.83 16.18 4.95
N TYR A 367 39.05 16.27 3.65
CA TYR A 367 40.33 15.95 3.00
C TYR A 367 41.15 17.17 2.53
N GLY A 368 40.68 18.39 2.84
CA GLY A 368 41.41 19.62 2.52
C GLY A 368 41.47 19.94 1.04
N LEU A 369 40.44 19.54 0.26
CA LEU A 369 40.36 19.80 -1.16
C LEU A 369 39.89 21.26 -1.44
N PRO A 370 40.23 21.84 -2.57
CA PRO A 370 39.83 23.22 -2.92
C PRO A 370 38.29 23.29 -3.11
N ILE A 371 37.72 24.41 -2.70
CA ILE A 371 36.31 24.75 -2.90
C ILE A 371 36.27 26.06 -3.71
N VAL A 372 35.72 25.99 -4.92
CA VAL A 372 35.70 27.10 -5.87
C VAL A 372 34.26 27.45 -6.21
N GLN A 373 33.77 28.58 -5.77
CA GLN A 373 32.42 29.06 -6.07
C GLN A 373 32.30 29.40 -7.57
N VAL A 374 31.27 28.83 -8.22
CA VAL A 374 31.00 29.05 -9.65
C VAL A 374 29.50 29.38 -9.92
N VAL A 375 28.66 29.42 -8.90
CA VAL A 375 27.30 29.92 -8.99
C VAL A 375 27.08 30.92 -7.84
N ASP A 376 26.51 32.06 -8.19
CA ASP A 376 26.14 33.11 -7.25
C ASP A 376 24.62 33.34 -7.26
N VAL A 377 24.07 33.62 -6.09
CA VAL A 377 22.64 33.97 -5.93
C VAL A 377 22.61 35.42 -5.41
N PRO A 378 21.96 36.36 -6.12
CA PRO A 378 21.94 37.77 -5.70
C PRO A 378 21.43 37.94 -4.27
N GLY A 379 22.17 38.72 -3.49
CA GLY A 379 21.83 39.01 -2.09
C GLY A 379 22.21 37.94 -1.07
N LYS A 380 22.95 36.91 -1.50
CA LYS A 380 23.49 35.86 -0.62
C LYS A 380 25.01 35.96 -0.56
N GLU A 381 25.61 35.78 0.62
CA GLU A 381 27.06 35.70 0.79
C GLU A 381 27.50 34.24 0.88
N TYR A 382 28.50 33.88 0.04
CA TYR A 382 29.11 32.55 0.03
C TYR A 382 30.26 32.46 1.02
N SER A 383 30.32 31.39 1.82
CA SER A 383 31.40 31.06 2.70
C SER A 383 31.77 29.59 2.62
N THR A 384 33.08 29.29 2.74
CA THR A 384 33.56 27.89 2.83
C THR A 384 33.56 27.37 4.27
N ASP A 385 33.07 28.14 5.26
CA ASP A 385 33.09 27.74 6.65
C ASP A 385 32.07 26.63 6.93
N ALA A 386 30.84 26.78 6.41
CA ALA A 386 29.76 25.83 6.57
C ALA A 386 28.86 25.81 5.34
N TRP A 387 28.31 24.64 5.04
CA TRP A 387 27.31 24.45 3.97
C TRP A 387 26.04 25.26 4.26
N GLN A 388 25.49 25.84 3.20
CA GLN A 388 24.18 26.46 3.22
C GLN A 388 23.33 25.91 2.05
N GLU A 389 22.03 25.68 2.31
CA GLU A 389 21.12 25.03 1.36
C GLU A 389 21.08 25.73 -0.02
N TRP A 390 21.16 27.07 -0.04
CA TRP A 390 21.13 27.84 -1.26
C TRP A 390 22.35 27.59 -2.20
N TYR A 391 23.46 27.02 -1.72
CA TYR A 391 24.60 26.67 -2.55
C TYR A 391 24.22 25.66 -3.64
N GLY A 392 23.20 24.84 -3.39
CA GLY A 392 22.63 23.89 -4.34
C GLY A 392 21.53 24.45 -5.25
N ASP A 393 21.13 25.71 -5.12
CA ASP A 393 19.99 26.31 -5.85
C ASP A 393 20.29 26.39 -7.36
N LYS A 394 19.36 25.82 -8.17
CA LYS A 394 19.42 25.83 -9.63
C LYS A 394 18.60 26.98 -10.24
N GLN A 395 17.65 27.55 -9.50
CA GLN A 395 16.65 28.44 -10.09
C GLN A 395 17.06 29.90 -10.06
N SER A 396 17.64 30.33 -8.94
CA SER A 396 17.95 31.74 -8.69
C SER A 396 19.40 32.11 -9.00
N GLY A 397 20.26 31.11 -9.25
CA GLY A 397 21.70 31.29 -9.45
C GLY A 397 22.09 31.77 -10.84
N ARG A 398 23.22 32.43 -10.88
CA ARG A 398 23.97 32.80 -12.10
C ARG A 398 25.39 32.28 -12.01
N THR A 399 25.94 31.85 -13.12
CA THR A 399 27.32 31.37 -13.19
C THR A 399 28.32 32.52 -13.00
N ILE A 400 29.35 32.27 -12.21
CA ILE A 400 30.50 33.14 -11.99
C ILE A 400 31.79 32.31 -12.05
N ASN A 401 32.93 32.96 -12.16
CA ASN A 401 34.23 32.29 -12.22
C ASN A 401 34.29 31.17 -13.25
N SER A 402 33.53 31.30 -14.31
CA SER A 402 33.28 30.24 -15.33
C SER A 402 33.66 30.73 -16.75
N GLY A 403 34.44 31.81 -16.84
CA GLY A 403 34.93 32.36 -18.09
C GLY A 403 33.81 32.79 -19.04
N LYS A 404 33.74 32.22 -20.23
CA LYS A 404 32.72 32.56 -21.21
C LYS A 404 31.31 32.18 -20.80
N TYR A 405 31.14 31.40 -19.74
CA TYR A 405 29.83 30.99 -19.22
C TYR A 405 29.33 31.89 -18.07
N ASP A 406 30.08 32.95 -17.72
CA ASP A 406 29.68 33.85 -16.65
C ASP A 406 28.33 34.55 -16.94
N GLY A 407 27.52 34.72 -15.91
CA GLY A 407 26.23 35.41 -15.97
C GLY A 407 25.09 34.61 -16.53
N LEU A 408 25.29 33.36 -16.92
CA LEU A 408 24.27 32.50 -17.48
C LEU A 408 23.38 31.89 -16.34
N SER A 409 22.09 31.69 -16.65
CA SER A 409 21.22 30.87 -15.85
C SER A 409 21.59 29.39 -15.92
N TYR A 410 21.05 28.56 -15.05
CA TYR A 410 21.29 27.13 -15.06
C TYR A 410 21.09 26.49 -16.46
N ARG A 411 19.95 26.75 -17.11
CA ARG A 411 19.65 26.19 -18.43
C ARG A 411 20.59 26.69 -19.50
N GLU A 412 20.80 27.99 -19.54
CA GLU A 412 21.73 28.61 -20.54
C GLU A 412 23.15 28.06 -20.37
N ALA A 413 23.62 27.89 -19.14
CA ALA A 413 24.97 27.34 -18.88
C ALA A 413 25.04 25.87 -19.31
N VAL A 414 24.04 25.03 -18.95
CA VAL A 414 24.00 23.63 -19.36
C VAL A 414 24.00 23.49 -20.87
N ASP A 415 23.17 24.27 -21.57
CA ASP A 415 23.11 24.25 -23.04
C ASP A 415 24.43 24.67 -23.71
N ALA A 416 25.05 25.74 -23.24
CA ALA A 416 26.33 26.22 -23.78
C ALA A 416 27.47 25.23 -23.54
N ILE A 417 27.55 24.65 -22.33
CA ILE A 417 28.59 23.66 -22.00
C ILE A 417 28.36 22.36 -22.76
N ALA A 418 27.11 21.91 -22.91
CA ALA A 418 26.78 20.74 -23.71
C ALA A 418 27.19 20.91 -25.18
N ALA A 419 26.95 22.08 -25.77
CA ALA A 419 27.32 22.40 -27.14
C ALA A 419 28.86 22.35 -27.30
N ASP A 420 29.62 22.99 -26.42
CA ASP A 420 31.06 23.00 -26.46
C ASP A 420 31.72 21.62 -26.29
N LEU A 421 31.16 20.81 -25.36
CA LEU A 421 31.64 19.44 -25.17
C LEU A 421 31.25 18.53 -26.33
N GLY A 422 30.11 18.78 -26.96
CA GLY A 422 29.66 18.07 -28.17
C GLY A 422 30.60 18.37 -29.36
N GLU A 423 30.99 19.63 -29.61
CA GLU A 423 31.93 20.01 -30.62
C GLU A 423 33.32 19.34 -30.45
N LYS A 424 33.73 19.12 -29.21
CA LYS A 424 34.96 18.39 -28.88
C LYS A 424 34.83 16.86 -28.95
N GLY A 425 33.61 16.32 -29.16
CA GLY A 425 33.38 14.90 -29.13
C GLY A 425 33.53 14.29 -27.73
N LEU A 426 33.37 15.11 -26.69
CA LEU A 426 33.59 14.74 -25.28
C LEU A 426 32.32 14.64 -24.47
N GLY A 427 31.14 15.07 -24.95
CA GLY A 427 29.93 15.05 -24.17
C GLY A 427 28.66 15.20 -24.95
N GLU A 428 27.57 14.74 -24.37
CA GLU A 428 26.23 14.83 -24.92
C GLU A 428 25.18 14.88 -23.80
N LYS A 429 24.04 15.51 -24.06
CA LYS A 429 22.90 15.45 -23.18
C LYS A 429 22.37 14.01 -23.15
N GLN A 430 22.11 13.52 -21.97
CA GLN A 430 21.63 12.16 -21.77
C GLN A 430 20.55 12.11 -20.70
N THR A 431 19.56 11.27 -20.94
CA THR A 431 18.59 10.87 -19.90
C THR A 431 19.06 9.57 -19.27
N THR A 432 19.11 9.56 -17.95
CA THR A 432 19.40 8.36 -17.16
C THR A 432 18.22 8.02 -16.27
N TRP A 433 18.14 6.77 -15.90
CA TRP A 433 17.09 6.22 -15.08
C TRP A 433 17.67 5.53 -13.84
N ARG A 434 17.04 5.74 -12.69
CA ARG A 434 17.38 4.99 -11.49
C ARG A 434 16.84 3.57 -11.57
N LEU A 435 15.67 3.39 -12.20
CA LEU A 435 15.07 2.08 -12.47
C LEU A 435 16.05 1.18 -13.20
N ARG A 436 16.15 -0.08 -12.78
CA ARG A 436 16.96 -1.13 -13.41
C ARG A 436 16.05 -2.25 -13.88
N ASP A 437 16.53 -3.04 -14.85
CA ASP A 437 15.83 -4.23 -15.31
C ASP A 437 15.58 -5.20 -14.17
N TRP A 438 14.43 -5.82 -14.22
CA TRP A 438 13.97 -6.71 -13.16
C TRP A 438 14.60 -8.09 -13.30
N GLY A 439 15.52 -8.46 -12.42
CA GLY A 439 16.11 -9.80 -12.35
C GLY A 439 15.15 -10.77 -11.68
N ILE A 440 14.69 -11.78 -12.41
CA ILE A 440 13.67 -12.72 -11.93
C ILE A 440 14.21 -14.06 -11.47
N SER A 441 15.47 -14.41 -11.79
CA SER A 441 16.06 -15.72 -11.41
C SER A 441 16.32 -15.80 -9.91
N ARG A 442 15.79 -16.85 -9.28
CA ARG A 442 16.01 -17.18 -7.87
C ARG A 442 16.51 -18.62 -7.73
N GLN A 443 17.55 -18.83 -6.94
CA GLN A 443 18.13 -20.15 -6.62
C GLN A 443 17.31 -20.78 -5.49
N ARG A 444 16.00 -20.92 -5.73
CA ARG A 444 14.99 -21.39 -4.79
C ARG A 444 14.14 -22.48 -5.41
N TYR A 445 13.68 -23.39 -4.55
CA TYR A 445 12.82 -24.48 -4.95
C TYR A 445 11.35 -24.05 -5.11
N TRP A 446 10.79 -23.41 -4.08
CA TRP A 446 9.36 -23.12 -4.02
C TRP A 446 9.02 -21.83 -4.78
N GLY A 447 8.90 -21.95 -6.10
CA GLY A 447 8.60 -20.89 -7.04
C GLY A 447 8.30 -21.44 -8.42
N THR A 448 7.88 -20.60 -9.35
CA THR A 448 7.61 -20.99 -10.74
C THR A 448 8.90 -21.41 -11.43
N PRO A 449 9.03 -22.65 -11.94
CA PRO A 449 10.19 -23.06 -12.71
C PRO A 449 10.37 -22.22 -13.97
N ILE A 450 11.60 -21.77 -14.23
CA ILE A 450 11.94 -21.08 -15.47
C ILE A 450 11.99 -22.13 -16.59
N PRO A 451 11.19 -21.98 -17.68
CA PRO A 451 11.03 -23.03 -18.67
C PRO A 451 12.15 -23.06 -19.72
N ILE A 452 13.38 -23.32 -19.25
CA ILE A 452 14.58 -23.37 -20.08
C ILE A 452 15.26 -24.73 -19.86
N ILE A 453 15.83 -25.27 -20.94
CA ILE A 453 16.62 -26.48 -20.93
C ILE A 453 18.05 -26.16 -21.39
N HIS A 454 19.05 -26.57 -20.63
CA HIS A 454 20.45 -26.39 -20.94
C HIS A 454 20.98 -27.61 -21.70
N CYS A 455 21.31 -27.42 -22.97
CA CYS A 455 21.94 -28.41 -23.84
C CYS A 455 23.42 -28.09 -24.04
N ALA A 456 24.31 -29.07 -23.94
CA ALA A 456 25.73 -28.85 -24.15
C ALA A 456 26.06 -28.32 -25.56
N ASP A 457 25.32 -28.76 -26.59
CA ASP A 457 25.53 -28.36 -27.98
C ASP A 457 24.70 -27.10 -28.39
N CYS A 458 23.48 -26.98 -27.91
CA CYS A 458 22.52 -25.93 -28.31
C CYS A 458 22.49 -24.73 -27.39
N GLY A 459 23.11 -24.84 -26.21
CA GLY A 459 23.01 -23.84 -25.15
C GLY A 459 21.63 -23.82 -24.46
N PRO A 460 21.18 -22.66 -23.93
CA PRO A 460 19.86 -22.49 -23.34
C PRO A 460 18.76 -22.61 -24.41
N VAL A 461 17.86 -23.57 -24.27
CA VAL A 461 16.76 -23.83 -25.20
C VAL A 461 15.42 -23.67 -24.49
N PRO A 462 14.51 -22.87 -25.00
CA PRO A 462 13.16 -22.74 -24.44
C PRO A 462 12.41 -24.07 -24.50
N VAL A 463 11.65 -24.37 -23.45
CA VAL A 463 10.69 -25.48 -23.47
C VAL A 463 9.59 -25.15 -24.48
N PRO A 464 9.20 -26.06 -25.38
CA PRO A 464 8.11 -25.83 -26.31
C PRO A 464 6.79 -25.52 -25.58
N GLU A 465 6.00 -24.60 -26.10
CA GLU A 465 4.71 -24.21 -25.48
C GLU A 465 3.78 -25.40 -25.21
N LYS A 466 3.75 -26.36 -26.12
CA LYS A 466 2.93 -27.58 -25.99
C LYS A 466 3.32 -28.47 -24.80
N ASP A 467 4.52 -28.29 -24.27
CA ASP A 467 5.06 -29.07 -23.14
C ASP A 467 4.95 -28.32 -21.81
N LEU A 468 4.33 -27.15 -21.81
CA LEU A 468 4.02 -26.41 -20.58
C LEU A 468 2.78 -27.00 -19.88
N PRO A 469 2.73 -26.95 -18.55
CA PRO A 469 3.75 -26.41 -17.66
C PRO A 469 4.94 -27.33 -17.44
N VAL A 470 6.13 -26.75 -17.18
CA VAL A 470 7.20 -27.44 -16.48
C VAL A 470 6.76 -27.55 -15.02
N VAL A 471 6.42 -28.75 -14.59
CA VAL A 471 5.81 -28.98 -13.28
C VAL A 471 6.87 -29.07 -12.20
N LEU A 472 6.69 -28.25 -11.15
CA LEU A 472 7.51 -28.31 -9.95
C LEU A 472 7.19 -29.57 -9.15
N PRO A 473 8.20 -30.39 -8.75
CA PRO A 473 7.96 -31.49 -7.80
C PRO A 473 7.39 -30.89 -6.48
N ASP A 474 6.35 -31.50 -5.93
CA ASP A 474 5.67 -31.03 -4.73
C ASP A 474 6.03 -31.82 -3.46
N ASP A 475 6.83 -32.85 -3.60
CA ASP A 475 7.20 -33.81 -2.55
C ASP A 475 8.62 -33.60 -1.98
N LEU A 476 9.40 -32.65 -2.48
CA LEU A 476 10.75 -32.39 -2.01
C LEU A 476 10.75 -31.68 -0.66
N ILE A 477 11.65 -32.09 0.22
CA ILE A 477 11.87 -31.47 1.53
C ILE A 477 13.21 -30.74 1.50
N PRO A 478 13.23 -29.41 1.54
CA PRO A 478 14.48 -28.64 1.60
C PRO A 478 15.20 -28.92 2.93
N ASP A 479 16.51 -29.07 2.86
CA ASP A 479 17.38 -29.33 4.01
C ASP A 479 18.22 -28.10 4.42
N GLY A 480 18.11 -27.00 3.70
CA GLY A 480 18.90 -25.78 3.89
C GLY A 480 20.28 -25.80 3.21
N SER A 481 20.63 -26.87 2.49
CA SER A 481 21.93 -27.02 1.80
C SER A 481 21.88 -26.63 0.32
N GLY A 482 21.06 -25.62 -0.04
CA GLY A 482 20.90 -25.17 -1.41
C GLY A 482 19.56 -25.56 -2.02
N ASN A 483 19.45 -25.39 -3.35
CA ASN A 483 18.21 -25.66 -4.07
C ASN A 483 17.99 -27.18 -4.27
N PRO A 484 16.92 -27.77 -3.70
CA PRO A 484 16.62 -29.19 -3.88
C PRO A 484 16.41 -29.61 -5.33
N LEU A 485 15.95 -28.73 -6.21
CA LEU A 485 15.79 -29.02 -7.65
C LEU A 485 17.09 -29.39 -8.31
N ALA A 486 18.21 -28.77 -7.93
CA ALA A 486 19.53 -29.04 -8.46
C ALA A 486 20.06 -30.43 -8.10
N LYS A 487 19.42 -31.08 -7.12
CA LYS A 487 19.77 -32.44 -6.64
C LYS A 487 18.76 -33.50 -7.08
N ASN A 488 17.69 -33.12 -7.78
CA ASN A 488 16.60 -34.02 -8.18
C ASN A 488 16.80 -34.47 -9.64
N GLU A 489 17.39 -35.62 -9.87
CA GLU A 489 17.62 -36.14 -11.22
C GLU A 489 16.35 -36.38 -12.04
N ALA A 490 15.25 -36.71 -11.39
CA ALA A 490 13.96 -36.89 -12.07
C ALA A 490 13.44 -35.57 -12.68
N PHE A 491 13.68 -34.44 -12.00
CA PHE A 491 13.35 -33.12 -12.54
C PHE A 491 14.38 -32.65 -13.59
N LEU A 492 15.65 -32.85 -13.32
CA LEU A 492 16.77 -32.33 -14.13
C LEU A 492 16.87 -32.96 -15.50
N SER A 493 16.76 -34.28 -15.58
CA SER A 493 17.07 -35.05 -16.80
C SER A 493 15.96 -34.91 -17.82
N CYS A 494 16.29 -34.47 -19.02
CA CYS A 494 15.37 -34.33 -20.15
C CYS A 494 16.11 -34.43 -21.48
N ALA A 495 15.38 -34.48 -22.56
CA ALA A 495 15.94 -34.41 -23.92
C ALA A 495 15.88 -32.94 -24.40
N CYS A 496 16.92 -32.50 -25.11
CA CYS A 496 16.92 -31.20 -25.76
C CYS A 496 15.82 -31.15 -26.84
N PRO A 497 14.91 -30.16 -26.78
CA PRO A 497 13.84 -30.03 -27.76
C PRO A 497 14.34 -29.77 -29.21
N LYS A 498 15.58 -29.26 -29.34
CA LYS A 498 16.17 -28.83 -30.61
C LYS A 498 16.98 -29.98 -31.27
N CYS A 499 17.79 -30.71 -30.53
CA CYS A 499 18.68 -31.73 -31.07
C CYS A 499 18.40 -33.15 -30.57
N GLY A 500 17.52 -33.36 -29.60
CA GLY A 500 17.15 -34.66 -29.04
C GLY A 500 18.18 -35.29 -28.08
N LYS A 501 19.35 -34.65 -27.91
CA LYS A 501 20.39 -35.17 -27.00
C LYS A 501 19.99 -35.00 -25.54
N PRO A 502 20.57 -35.80 -24.60
CA PRO A 502 20.38 -35.57 -23.17
C PRO A 502 20.76 -34.16 -22.75
N ALA A 503 19.90 -33.52 -21.99
CA ALA A 503 20.03 -32.17 -21.51
C ALA A 503 19.48 -32.02 -20.07
N ARG A 504 19.64 -30.90 -19.47
CA ARG A 504 19.24 -30.61 -18.08
C ARG A 504 18.35 -29.38 -17.99
N ARG A 505 17.30 -29.48 -17.18
CA ARG A 505 16.42 -28.33 -16.92
C ARG A 505 17.11 -27.26 -16.11
N GLU A 506 16.71 -26.01 -16.34
CA GLU A 506 17.01 -24.87 -15.45
C GLU A 506 16.43 -25.16 -14.05
N THR A 507 17.22 -24.87 -13.03
CA THR A 507 16.83 -25.10 -11.62
C THR A 507 16.47 -23.83 -10.88
N ASP A 508 16.75 -22.67 -11.45
CA ASP A 508 16.26 -21.40 -10.92
C ASP A 508 14.75 -21.32 -11.12
N THR A 509 14.09 -20.70 -10.14
CA THR A 509 12.68 -20.34 -10.21
C THR A 509 12.51 -18.84 -10.32
N MET A 510 11.32 -18.39 -10.72
CA MET A 510 11.03 -16.98 -10.87
C MET A 510 10.82 -16.29 -9.53
N ASP A 511 11.21 -15.04 -9.43
CA ASP A 511 10.80 -14.13 -8.38
C ASP A 511 9.28 -14.20 -8.17
N THR A 512 8.86 -14.33 -6.92
CA THR A 512 7.43 -14.48 -6.58
C THR A 512 6.59 -13.25 -6.90
N PHE A 513 7.20 -12.08 -7.12
CA PHE A 513 6.49 -10.92 -7.66
C PHE A 513 5.95 -11.14 -9.08
N VAL A 514 6.46 -12.12 -9.81
CA VAL A 514 5.86 -12.54 -11.08
C VAL A 514 4.45 -13.08 -10.85
N ASP A 515 4.26 -13.90 -9.82
CA ASP A 515 2.96 -14.48 -9.48
C ASP A 515 1.94 -13.40 -9.14
N SER A 516 2.34 -12.40 -8.37
CA SER A 516 1.46 -11.32 -7.92
C SER A 516 1.24 -10.21 -8.96
N SER A 517 1.91 -10.27 -10.11
CA SER A 517 1.83 -9.20 -11.13
C SER A 517 0.59 -9.27 -12.03
N TRP A 518 -0.18 -10.36 -12.00
CA TRP A 518 -1.33 -10.51 -12.90
C TRP A 518 -2.50 -11.36 -12.37
N TYR A 519 -2.43 -11.87 -11.15
CA TYR A 519 -3.46 -12.75 -10.55
C TYR A 519 -4.87 -12.13 -10.59
N PHE A 520 -4.97 -10.81 -10.45
CA PHE A 520 -6.22 -10.07 -10.51
C PHE A 520 -6.89 -10.15 -11.88
N MET A 521 -6.13 -10.41 -12.95
CA MET A 521 -6.68 -10.72 -14.27
C MET A 521 -7.09 -12.19 -14.35
N ARG A 522 -6.37 -13.10 -13.73
CA ARG A 522 -6.76 -14.52 -13.68
C ARG A 522 -8.09 -14.74 -12.97
N TYR A 523 -8.37 -13.98 -11.94
CA TYR A 523 -9.68 -13.98 -11.28
C TYR A 523 -10.85 -13.72 -12.23
N THR A 524 -10.63 -12.95 -13.28
CA THR A 524 -11.66 -12.64 -14.28
C THR A 524 -11.91 -13.78 -15.24
N SER A 525 -10.95 -14.68 -15.40
CA SER A 525 -10.96 -15.77 -16.38
C SER A 525 -10.74 -17.13 -15.71
N PRO A 526 -11.56 -17.51 -14.70
CA PRO A 526 -11.38 -18.77 -13.99
C PRO A 526 -11.60 -19.97 -14.90
N GLY A 527 -10.82 -21.03 -14.66
CA GLY A 527 -10.95 -22.31 -15.35
C GLY A 527 -10.56 -22.32 -16.82
N ASN A 528 -9.94 -21.27 -17.34
CA ASN A 528 -9.47 -21.27 -18.73
C ASN A 528 -8.06 -21.88 -18.82
N ASP A 529 -7.98 -23.13 -19.33
CA ASP A 529 -6.70 -23.81 -19.51
C ASP A 529 -6.05 -23.54 -20.88
N ASN A 530 -6.75 -22.84 -21.77
CA ASN A 530 -6.32 -22.59 -23.15
C ASN A 530 -5.70 -21.19 -23.33
N ALA A 531 -5.99 -20.27 -22.43
CA ALA A 531 -5.49 -18.90 -22.49
C ALA A 531 -5.19 -18.34 -21.09
N MET A 532 -4.25 -17.40 -21.03
CA MET A 532 -3.90 -16.69 -19.81
C MET A 532 -5.08 -15.87 -19.30
N VAL A 533 -5.74 -15.16 -20.19
CA VAL A 533 -6.97 -14.40 -20.00
C VAL A 533 -7.89 -14.53 -21.21
N ASP A 534 -9.18 -14.27 -21.04
CA ASP A 534 -10.18 -14.27 -22.10
C ASP A 534 -11.05 -13.00 -22.07
N GLN A 535 -12.13 -12.97 -22.86
CA GLN A 535 -13.02 -11.79 -22.99
C GLN A 535 -13.69 -11.38 -21.67
N ARG A 536 -13.77 -12.26 -20.66
CA ARG A 536 -14.28 -11.88 -19.32
C ARG A 536 -13.38 -10.86 -18.64
N ASN A 537 -12.09 -10.89 -18.97
CA ASN A 537 -11.14 -9.87 -18.50
C ASN A 537 -11.49 -8.48 -19.05
N ASP A 538 -11.94 -8.38 -20.31
CA ASP A 538 -12.33 -7.10 -20.91
C ASP A 538 -13.57 -6.49 -20.26
N TYR A 539 -14.45 -7.33 -19.70
CA TYR A 539 -15.61 -6.87 -18.94
C TYR A 539 -15.23 -6.29 -17.55
N TRP A 540 -14.39 -7.00 -16.80
CA TRP A 540 -14.07 -6.62 -15.42
C TRP A 540 -12.96 -5.59 -15.30
N MET A 541 -11.94 -5.63 -16.17
CA MET A 541 -10.76 -4.76 -16.08
C MET A 541 -10.95 -3.46 -16.91
N PRO A 542 -10.29 -2.37 -16.53
CA PRO A 542 -9.41 -2.23 -15.37
C PRO A 542 -10.16 -2.36 -14.04
N MET A 543 -9.44 -2.79 -12.99
CA MET A 543 -10.00 -2.94 -11.65
C MET A 543 -10.42 -1.57 -11.09
N ASP A 544 -11.63 -1.48 -10.53
CA ASP A 544 -12.19 -0.22 -10.05
C ASP A 544 -11.56 0.22 -8.73
N GLN A 545 -11.35 -0.73 -7.80
CA GLN A 545 -10.72 -0.45 -6.51
C GLN A 545 -9.76 -1.56 -6.10
N TYR A 546 -8.52 -1.19 -5.84
CA TYR A 546 -7.50 -2.06 -5.27
C TYR A 546 -7.15 -1.62 -3.84
N ILE A 547 -7.01 -2.58 -2.91
CA ILE A 547 -6.79 -2.29 -1.49
C ILE A 547 -5.61 -3.10 -0.99
N GLY A 548 -4.62 -2.42 -0.42
CA GLY A 548 -3.43 -3.09 0.14
C GLY A 548 -2.53 -2.15 0.90
N GLY A 549 -1.49 -2.70 1.53
CA GLY A 549 -0.53 -1.93 2.31
C GLY A 549 0.40 -1.06 1.46
N ILE A 550 0.83 0.06 2.02
CA ILE A 550 1.73 0.99 1.34
C ILE A 550 3.13 0.41 1.09
N GLU A 551 3.51 -0.64 1.80
CA GLU A 551 4.78 -1.36 1.61
C GLU A 551 4.94 -1.95 0.20
N HIS A 552 3.85 -2.12 -0.51
CA HIS A 552 3.82 -2.60 -1.89
C HIS A 552 3.87 -1.48 -2.95
N ALA A 553 3.97 -0.22 -2.51
CA ALA A 553 3.88 0.96 -3.39
C ALA A 553 4.88 0.95 -4.56
N VAL A 554 6.08 0.42 -4.36
CA VAL A 554 7.14 0.37 -5.37
C VAL A 554 7.19 -1.00 -6.04
N LEU A 555 7.47 -2.08 -5.30
CA LEU A 555 7.77 -3.38 -5.89
C LEU A 555 6.56 -4.00 -6.59
N HIS A 556 5.59 -4.48 -5.82
CA HIS A 556 4.43 -5.17 -6.38
C HIS A 556 3.64 -4.31 -7.38
N LEU A 557 3.29 -3.07 -6.99
CA LEU A 557 2.47 -2.20 -7.83
C LEU A 557 3.20 -1.80 -9.12
N LEU A 558 4.50 -1.53 -9.05
CA LEU A 558 5.28 -1.20 -10.24
C LEU A 558 5.38 -2.39 -11.19
N TYR A 559 5.63 -3.59 -10.66
CA TYR A 559 5.71 -4.81 -11.46
C TYR A 559 4.35 -5.19 -12.06
N ALA A 560 3.26 -5.03 -11.33
CA ALA A 560 1.91 -5.25 -11.85
C ALA A 560 1.59 -4.31 -13.03
N ARG A 561 1.99 -3.05 -12.96
CA ARG A 561 1.85 -2.07 -14.03
C ARG A 561 2.70 -2.45 -15.24
N PHE A 562 3.96 -2.80 -15.02
CA PHE A 562 4.85 -3.26 -16.09
C PHE A 562 4.30 -4.51 -16.78
N TRP A 563 3.87 -5.50 -16.00
CA TRP A 563 3.30 -6.75 -16.51
C TRP A 563 2.04 -6.51 -17.36
N THR A 564 1.18 -5.60 -16.92
CA THR A 564 0.00 -5.18 -17.68
C THR A 564 0.38 -4.60 -19.04
N LYS A 565 1.39 -3.74 -19.10
CA LYS A 565 1.86 -3.14 -20.37
C LYS A 565 2.47 -4.18 -21.29
N VAL A 566 3.21 -5.14 -20.78
CA VAL A 566 3.73 -6.27 -21.54
C VAL A 566 2.59 -7.12 -22.11
N MET A 567 1.60 -7.48 -21.31
CA MET A 567 0.43 -8.25 -21.77
C MET A 567 -0.36 -7.46 -22.83
N ARG A 568 -0.54 -6.16 -22.69
CA ARG A 568 -1.13 -5.29 -23.70
C ARG A 568 -0.35 -5.37 -25.02
N ASP A 569 0.97 -5.23 -24.97
CA ASP A 569 1.83 -5.25 -26.17
C ASP A 569 1.89 -6.64 -26.85
N MET A 570 1.56 -7.68 -26.10
CA MET A 570 1.34 -9.03 -26.64
C MET A 570 -0.08 -9.23 -27.23
N GLY A 571 -0.92 -8.22 -27.21
CA GLY A 571 -2.29 -8.28 -27.73
C GLY A 571 -3.30 -8.98 -26.81
N LEU A 572 -2.97 -9.17 -25.53
CA LEU A 572 -3.83 -9.87 -24.57
C LEU A 572 -4.82 -8.94 -23.87
N LEU A 573 -4.53 -7.65 -23.82
CA LEU A 573 -5.28 -6.64 -23.07
C LEU A 573 -5.56 -5.41 -23.94
N ASN A 574 -6.64 -4.70 -23.61
CA ASN A 574 -7.05 -3.45 -24.26
C ASN A 574 -6.94 -2.22 -23.33
N PHE A 575 -6.19 -2.31 -22.26
CA PHE A 575 -5.97 -1.24 -21.27
C PHE A 575 -4.49 -1.14 -20.87
N ASP A 576 -4.10 0.01 -20.35
CA ASP A 576 -2.70 0.35 -20.06
C ASP A 576 -2.34 0.22 -18.57
N GLU A 577 -3.31 0.45 -17.69
CA GLU A 577 -3.13 0.45 -16.24
C GLU A 577 -4.11 -0.50 -15.57
N PRO A 578 -3.65 -1.32 -14.61
CA PRO A 578 -4.49 -2.37 -14.03
C PRO A 578 -5.52 -1.84 -13.01
N PHE A 579 -5.20 -0.76 -12.28
CA PHE A 579 -5.97 -0.28 -11.14
C PHE A 579 -6.38 1.18 -11.30
N THR A 580 -7.69 1.43 -11.33
CA THR A 580 -8.24 2.79 -11.43
C THR A 580 -8.07 3.56 -10.13
N LYS A 581 -8.43 2.94 -8.99
CA LYS A 581 -8.29 3.52 -7.66
C LYS A 581 -7.49 2.60 -6.76
N LEU A 582 -6.63 3.19 -5.96
CA LEU A 582 -5.81 2.50 -4.95
C LEU A 582 -6.11 3.07 -3.57
N LEU A 583 -6.41 2.20 -2.61
CA LEU A 583 -6.51 2.52 -1.20
C LEU A 583 -5.38 1.83 -0.44
N CYS A 584 -4.57 2.62 0.25
CA CYS A 584 -3.58 2.10 1.18
C CYS A 584 -4.17 2.15 2.60
N GLN A 585 -4.57 0.98 3.14
CA GLN A 585 -5.08 0.93 4.50
C GLN A 585 -3.95 1.15 5.50
N GLY A 586 -4.31 1.79 6.62
CA GLY A 586 -3.40 1.98 7.75
C GLY A 586 -3.16 0.68 8.52
N MET A 587 -2.03 0.61 9.19
CA MET A 587 -1.62 -0.57 9.96
C MET A 587 -2.39 -0.68 11.28
N VAL A 588 -2.51 -1.91 11.79
CA VAL A 588 -3.05 -2.17 13.12
C VAL A 588 -1.89 -2.20 14.11
N LEU A 589 -2.00 -1.37 15.15
CA LEU A 589 -0.98 -1.18 16.16
C LEU A 589 -1.42 -1.77 17.50
N ASN A 590 -0.47 -2.23 18.29
CA ASN A 590 -0.70 -2.65 19.66
C ASN A 590 0.52 -2.37 20.53
N HIS A 591 0.33 -2.44 21.84
CA HIS A 591 1.40 -2.26 22.84
C HIS A 591 2.50 -3.30 22.69
N ILE A 592 3.75 -2.90 22.97
CA ILE A 592 4.94 -3.75 22.89
C ILE A 592 5.56 -3.83 24.28
N TYR A 593 5.77 -5.04 24.75
CA TYR A 593 6.40 -5.33 26.05
C TYR A 593 7.60 -6.24 25.87
N SER A 594 8.69 -5.92 26.52
CA SER A 594 9.93 -6.66 26.36
C SER A 594 10.81 -6.65 27.62
N ARG A 595 11.77 -7.57 27.63
CA ARG A 595 12.82 -7.65 28.63
C ARG A 595 14.13 -8.06 27.96
N LYS A 596 15.25 -7.51 28.40
CA LYS A 596 16.56 -7.99 28.00
C LYS A 596 16.84 -9.32 28.69
N THR A 597 17.31 -10.31 27.94
CA THR A 597 17.74 -11.59 28.48
C THR A 597 19.17 -11.46 29.04
N PRO A 598 19.60 -12.33 29.98
CA PRO A 598 20.96 -12.33 30.49
C PRO A 598 22.04 -12.50 29.42
N GLN A 599 21.69 -13.11 28.28
CA GLN A 599 22.59 -13.33 27.15
C GLN A 599 22.60 -12.15 26.15
N GLY A 600 21.90 -11.03 26.45
CA GLY A 600 21.87 -9.81 25.63
C GLY A 600 20.79 -9.81 24.53
N GLY A 601 19.96 -10.84 24.45
CA GLY A 601 18.79 -10.88 23.56
C GLY A 601 17.59 -10.08 24.12
N ILE A 602 16.52 -10.00 23.35
CA ILE A 602 15.24 -9.38 23.74
C ILE A 602 14.17 -10.46 23.74
N GLU A 603 13.48 -10.61 24.89
CA GLU A 603 12.29 -11.43 25.06
C GLU A 603 11.05 -10.53 25.00
N TYR A 604 10.03 -10.90 24.21
CA TYR A 604 8.78 -10.18 24.08
C TYR A 604 7.62 -10.91 24.74
N PHE A 605 6.70 -10.14 25.31
CA PHE A 605 5.54 -10.64 26.04
C PHE A 605 4.23 -10.20 25.40
N TRP A 606 3.22 -11.06 25.51
CA TRP A 606 1.87 -10.74 25.06
C TRP A 606 1.23 -9.67 25.94
N PRO A 607 0.49 -8.70 25.40
CA PRO A 607 -0.17 -7.66 26.19
C PRO A 607 -1.14 -8.23 27.24
N GLU A 608 -1.75 -9.37 26.98
CA GLU A 608 -2.67 -10.07 27.89
C GLU A 608 -1.98 -10.62 29.15
N ASP A 609 -0.67 -10.87 29.09
CA ASP A 609 0.14 -11.39 30.20
C ASP A 609 0.75 -10.29 31.10
N VAL A 610 0.37 -9.04 30.85
CA VAL A 610 1.02 -7.86 31.44
C VAL A 610 0.02 -6.97 32.17
N ASP A 611 0.41 -6.48 33.35
CA ASP A 611 -0.24 -5.38 34.05
C ASP A 611 0.53 -4.08 33.85
N ASN A 612 -0.16 -3.05 33.36
CA ASN A 612 0.42 -1.73 33.14
C ASN A 612 0.58 -0.96 34.45
N VAL A 613 1.66 -0.19 34.52
CA VAL A 613 1.90 0.79 35.58
C VAL A 613 1.66 2.17 34.99
N TYR A 614 0.73 2.93 35.60
CA TYR A 614 0.34 4.26 35.13
C TYR A 614 0.90 5.36 36.00
N ASP A 615 1.19 6.52 35.43
CA ASP A 615 1.46 7.74 36.16
C ASP A 615 0.18 8.46 36.61
N ASP A 616 0.33 9.60 37.30
CA ASP A 616 -0.79 10.42 37.79
C ASP A 616 -1.65 11.02 36.66
N ARG A 617 -1.16 10.98 35.42
CA ARG A 617 -1.84 11.47 34.20
C ARG A 617 -2.47 10.35 33.41
N GLY A 618 -2.33 9.09 33.87
CA GLY A 618 -2.87 7.91 33.20
C GLY A 618 -2.02 7.40 32.01
N ALA A 619 -0.77 7.88 31.87
CA ALA A 619 0.14 7.35 30.86
C ALA A 619 0.86 6.09 31.38
N ILE A 620 1.08 5.12 30.49
CA ILE A 620 1.83 3.89 30.82
C ILE A 620 3.31 4.24 30.98
N VAL A 621 3.84 4.09 32.20
CA VAL A 621 5.24 4.37 32.54
C VAL A 621 6.07 3.11 32.80
N GLY A 622 5.43 1.96 32.82
CA GLY A 622 6.05 0.67 33.03
C GLY A 622 5.06 -0.47 32.96
N ALA A 623 5.55 -1.67 33.19
CA ALA A 623 4.71 -2.86 33.14
C ALA A 623 5.28 -3.97 34.04
N LYS A 624 4.42 -4.89 34.44
CA LYS A 624 4.77 -6.08 35.22
C LYS A 624 4.15 -7.32 34.63
N LEU A 625 4.87 -8.44 34.65
CA LEU A 625 4.29 -9.73 34.27
C LEU A 625 3.27 -10.19 35.31
N LYS A 626 2.13 -10.65 34.83
CA LYS A 626 1.09 -11.24 35.68
C LYS A 626 1.55 -12.53 36.38
N SER A 627 2.43 -13.28 35.72
CA SER A 627 2.88 -14.59 36.18
C SER A 627 3.74 -14.55 37.46
N ASP A 628 4.62 -13.54 37.57
CA ASP A 628 5.60 -13.47 38.63
C ASP A 628 5.78 -12.06 39.25
N GLY A 629 5.07 -11.07 38.75
CA GLY A 629 5.14 -9.67 39.18
C GLY A 629 6.43 -8.95 38.80
N SER A 630 7.33 -9.57 38.01
CA SER A 630 8.59 -8.96 37.58
C SER A 630 8.36 -7.75 36.68
N ALA A 631 9.16 -6.69 36.87
CA ALA A 631 9.12 -5.50 36.05
C ALA A 631 9.68 -5.79 34.65
N ILE A 632 8.97 -5.32 33.64
CA ILE A 632 9.36 -5.39 32.23
C ILE A 632 9.30 -4.02 31.57
N ASN A 633 9.92 -3.89 30.42
CA ASN A 633 9.94 -2.64 29.66
C ASN A 633 8.68 -2.48 28.83
N TYR A 634 8.07 -1.29 28.88
CA TYR A 634 7.04 -0.86 27.94
C TYR A 634 7.69 -0.14 26.76
N GLY A 635 7.59 -0.72 25.57
CA GLY A 635 8.20 -0.22 24.35
C GLY A 635 7.30 0.72 23.51
N GLY A 636 6.17 1.18 24.10
CA GLY A 636 5.20 2.00 23.37
C GLY A 636 4.27 1.18 22.48
N VAL A 637 3.62 1.88 21.55
CA VAL A 637 2.69 1.29 20.58
C VAL A 637 3.40 1.14 19.22
N GLY A 638 3.26 -0.02 18.61
CA GLY A 638 3.84 -0.27 17.29
C GLY A 638 3.05 -1.31 16.51
N THR A 639 3.44 -1.51 15.26
CA THR A 639 2.78 -2.48 14.38
C THR A 639 2.75 -3.87 15.00
N MET A 640 1.58 -4.52 14.90
CA MET A 640 1.42 -5.91 15.32
C MET A 640 2.35 -6.83 14.52
N SER A 641 3.12 -7.65 15.22
CA SER A 641 3.99 -8.66 14.60
C SER A 641 4.13 -9.91 15.45
N LYS A 642 4.31 -11.05 14.79
CA LYS A 642 4.56 -12.33 15.48
C LYS A 642 5.85 -12.31 16.30
N SER A 643 6.87 -11.61 15.81
CA SER A 643 8.18 -11.52 16.50
C SER A 643 8.15 -10.71 17.78
N LYS A 644 7.19 -9.80 17.94
CA LYS A 644 7.03 -8.95 19.11
C LYS A 644 5.93 -9.42 20.07
N ASN A 645 5.25 -10.51 19.74
CA ASN A 645 4.13 -11.07 20.52
C ASN A 645 3.04 -10.04 20.86
N ASN A 646 2.81 -9.07 19.99
CA ASN A 646 1.80 -8.03 20.21
C ASN A 646 0.58 -8.13 19.26
N GLY A 647 0.43 -9.25 18.57
CA GLY A 647 -0.73 -9.52 17.74
C GLY A 647 -1.95 -9.93 18.55
N VAL A 648 -3.13 -9.82 17.95
CA VAL A 648 -4.40 -10.35 18.44
C VAL A 648 -4.85 -11.44 17.48
N ASP A 649 -5.29 -12.58 18.03
CA ASP A 649 -5.80 -13.69 17.22
C ASP A 649 -7.26 -13.43 16.81
N PRO A 650 -7.53 -13.22 15.51
CA PRO A 650 -8.89 -12.99 15.04
C PRO A 650 -9.84 -14.15 15.36
N GLN A 651 -9.36 -15.40 15.37
CA GLN A 651 -10.20 -16.56 15.61
C GLN A 651 -10.75 -16.59 17.05
N SER A 652 -9.89 -16.27 18.02
CA SER A 652 -10.33 -16.17 19.43
C SER A 652 -11.43 -15.10 19.58
N LEU A 653 -11.29 -13.98 18.92
CA LEU A 653 -12.27 -12.90 18.94
C LEU A 653 -13.59 -13.32 18.28
N ILE A 654 -13.53 -13.99 17.14
CA ILE A 654 -14.71 -14.50 16.42
C ILE A 654 -15.45 -15.54 17.29
N ASP A 655 -14.73 -16.45 17.91
CA ASP A 655 -15.30 -17.52 18.72
C ASP A 655 -15.99 -17.00 19.99
N THR A 656 -15.49 -15.90 20.55
CA THR A 656 -16.01 -15.35 21.83
C THR A 656 -17.04 -14.25 21.64
N LEU A 657 -16.84 -13.32 20.72
CA LEU A 657 -17.68 -12.13 20.54
C LEU A 657 -18.36 -12.04 19.16
N GLY A 658 -17.94 -12.90 18.22
CA GLY A 658 -18.45 -12.93 16.86
C GLY A 658 -17.67 -12.11 15.87
N ALA A 659 -17.81 -12.46 14.59
CA ALA A 659 -17.17 -11.77 13.47
C ALA A 659 -17.69 -10.34 13.31
N ASP A 660 -18.98 -10.09 13.51
CA ASP A 660 -19.57 -8.75 13.41
C ASP A 660 -18.98 -7.78 14.42
N THR A 661 -18.66 -8.24 15.64
CA THR A 661 -17.95 -7.41 16.64
C THR A 661 -16.56 -7.02 16.15
N ALA A 662 -15.79 -7.96 15.62
CA ALA A 662 -14.46 -7.68 15.06
C ALA A 662 -14.53 -6.69 13.89
N ARG A 663 -15.46 -6.91 12.97
CA ARG A 663 -15.69 -6.03 11.81
C ARG A 663 -16.07 -4.61 12.24
N LEU A 664 -17.00 -4.49 13.18
CA LEU A 664 -17.45 -3.20 13.69
C LEU A 664 -16.30 -2.41 14.33
N PHE A 665 -15.51 -3.06 15.17
CA PHE A 665 -14.39 -2.41 15.84
C PHE A 665 -13.35 -1.89 14.83
N VAL A 666 -12.90 -2.71 13.89
CA VAL A 666 -11.84 -2.30 12.93
C VAL A 666 -12.31 -1.21 11.97
N MET A 667 -13.62 -1.08 11.75
CA MET A 667 -14.18 -0.01 10.92
C MET A 667 -14.46 1.27 11.70
N PHE A 668 -14.83 1.15 12.97
CA PHE A 668 -15.17 2.33 13.79
C PHE A 668 -13.94 3.07 14.34
N ALA A 669 -12.89 2.34 14.68
CA ALA A 669 -11.78 2.86 15.48
C ALA A 669 -10.96 3.98 14.79
N SER A 670 -10.84 3.94 13.46
CA SER A 670 -10.13 4.98 12.70
C SER A 670 -10.52 4.96 11.21
N PRO A 671 -10.30 6.07 10.47
CA PRO A 671 -10.45 6.08 9.01
C PRO A 671 -9.59 4.98 8.36
N PRO A 672 -10.02 4.39 7.24
CA PRO A 672 -9.31 3.30 6.58
C PRO A 672 -7.84 3.57 6.24
N GLU A 673 -7.50 4.79 5.84
CA GLU A 673 -6.11 5.16 5.49
C GLU A 673 -5.21 5.38 6.71
N GLN A 674 -5.77 5.56 7.89
CA GLN A 674 -5.02 5.85 9.12
C GLN A 674 -4.73 4.57 9.90
N THR A 675 -3.68 4.63 10.72
CA THR A 675 -3.37 3.55 11.66
C THR A 675 -4.50 3.38 12.67
N LEU A 676 -4.68 2.14 13.10
CA LEU A 676 -5.65 1.74 14.12
C LEU A 676 -4.90 1.21 15.33
N GLU A 677 -5.11 1.82 16.49
CA GLU A 677 -4.60 1.31 17.75
C GLU A 677 -5.60 0.32 18.35
N TRP A 678 -5.13 -0.87 18.72
CA TRP A 678 -5.96 -1.90 19.32
C TRP A 678 -6.46 -1.46 20.69
N SER A 679 -7.74 -1.75 20.98
CA SER A 679 -8.39 -1.42 22.24
C SER A 679 -9.40 -2.50 22.63
N ASP A 680 -9.11 -3.25 23.67
CA ASP A 680 -10.04 -4.28 24.19
C ASP A 680 -11.36 -3.67 24.65
N SER A 681 -11.32 -2.50 25.30
CA SER A 681 -12.53 -1.77 25.70
C SER A 681 -13.34 -1.29 24.50
N GLY A 682 -12.68 -0.94 23.39
CA GLY A 682 -13.33 -0.60 22.13
C GLY A 682 -14.06 -1.79 21.51
N VAL A 683 -13.43 -2.97 21.55
CA VAL A 683 -14.03 -4.23 21.09
C VAL A 683 -15.27 -4.58 21.93
N GLU A 684 -15.20 -4.49 23.25
CA GLU A 684 -16.34 -4.70 24.16
C GLU A 684 -17.44 -3.66 23.90
N GLY A 685 -17.08 -2.41 23.64
CA GLY A 685 -18.03 -1.34 23.25
C GLY A 685 -18.78 -1.68 21.98
N SER A 686 -18.07 -2.24 20.98
CA SER A 686 -18.68 -2.71 19.74
C SER A 686 -19.67 -3.85 19.99
N ASN A 687 -19.31 -4.80 20.82
CA ASN A 687 -20.22 -5.89 21.19
C ASN A 687 -21.46 -5.38 21.94
N ARG A 688 -21.30 -4.42 22.85
CA ARG A 688 -22.43 -3.79 23.55
C ARG A 688 -23.38 -3.08 22.58
N PHE A 689 -22.86 -2.41 21.57
CA PHE A 689 -23.68 -1.79 20.53
C PHE A 689 -24.53 -2.81 19.78
N LEU A 690 -23.96 -3.95 19.38
CA LEU A 690 -24.69 -5.01 18.68
C LEU A 690 -25.77 -5.63 19.57
N ARG A 691 -25.48 -5.87 20.84
CA ARG A 691 -26.49 -6.33 21.81
C ARG A 691 -27.65 -5.34 21.97
N ARG A 692 -27.33 -4.05 21.99
CA ARG A 692 -28.33 -2.99 22.08
C ARG A 692 -29.17 -2.90 20.82
N LEU A 693 -28.58 -3.01 19.65
CA LEU A 693 -29.29 -3.08 18.37
C LEU A 693 -30.28 -4.25 18.37
N TRP A 694 -29.85 -5.42 18.80
CA TRP A 694 -30.70 -6.59 18.91
C TRP A 694 -31.87 -6.38 19.88
N SER A 695 -31.59 -5.89 21.08
CA SER A 695 -32.58 -5.66 22.11
C SER A 695 -33.66 -4.64 21.71
N ILE A 696 -33.24 -3.54 21.13
CA ILE A 696 -34.15 -2.50 20.63
C ILE A 696 -35.04 -3.06 19.52
N SER A 697 -34.45 -3.79 18.57
CA SER A 697 -35.18 -4.46 17.49
C SER A 697 -36.19 -5.47 18.02
N TYR A 698 -35.81 -6.27 19.00
CA TYR A 698 -36.70 -7.22 19.65
C TYR A 698 -37.88 -6.53 20.35
N ASN A 699 -37.62 -5.48 21.14
CA ASN A 699 -38.64 -4.73 21.86
C ASN A 699 -39.61 -4.00 20.93
N ARG A 700 -39.15 -3.60 19.74
CA ARG A 700 -39.97 -2.89 18.74
C ARG A 700 -40.55 -3.79 17.64
N ARG A 701 -40.32 -5.12 17.70
CA ARG A 701 -40.73 -6.06 16.64
C ARG A 701 -42.19 -6.00 16.26
N GLU A 702 -43.10 -5.84 17.26
CA GLU A 702 -44.54 -5.77 17.02
C GLU A 702 -44.94 -4.45 16.36
N ALA A 703 -44.38 -3.33 16.81
CA ALA A 703 -44.59 -2.02 16.20
C ALA A 703 -44.05 -1.99 14.74
N ILE A 704 -42.87 -2.55 14.52
CA ILE A 704 -42.30 -2.69 13.17
C ILE A 704 -43.19 -3.52 12.26
N ALA A 705 -43.71 -4.65 12.75
CA ALA A 705 -44.63 -5.52 12.00
C ALA A 705 -45.92 -4.78 11.60
N ARG A 706 -46.51 -4.01 12.50
CA ARG A 706 -47.67 -3.18 12.20
C ARG A 706 -47.34 -2.06 11.22
N GLY A 707 -46.19 -1.39 11.40
CA GLY A 707 -45.71 -0.30 10.53
C GLY A 707 -45.46 -0.77 9.09
N LEU A 708 -44.93 -1.98 8.90
CA LEU A 708 -44.75 -2.58 7.58
C LEU A 708 -46.08 -2.95 6.90
N ALA A 709 -47.13 -3.29 7.69
CA ALA A 709 -48.43 -3.64 7.15
C ALA A 709 -49.27 -2.43 6.73
N HIS A 710 -49.05 -1.27 7.35
CA HIS A 710 -49.85 -0.08 7.18
C HIS A 710 -48.95 1.12 6.81
N GLY A 711 -49.25 1.80 5.74
CA GLY A 711 -48.57 3.05 5.39
C GLY A 711 -48.89 4.18 6.41
N ALA A 712 -48.20 5.28 6.31
CA ALA A 712 -48.44 6.46 7.15
C ALA A 712 -48.66 7.73 6.30
N ASP A 713 -49.51 8.64 6.78
CA ASP A 713 -49.58 10.01 6.28
C ASP A 713 -48.62 10.90 7.08
N TRP A 714 -47.40 11.09 6.55
CA TRP A 714 -46.39 11.89 7.23
C TRP A 714 -46.81 13.35 7.46
N ALA A 715 -47.70 13.91 6.64
CA ALA A 715 -48.16 15.28 6.77
C ALA A 715 -48.95 15.49 8.06
N GLN A 716 -49.68 14.45 8.50
CA GLN A 716 -50.49 14.46 9.72
C GLN A 716 -49.74 13.85 10.93
N ALA A 717 -48.52 13.38 10.76
CA ALA A 717 -47.75 12.74 11.81
C ALA A 717 -47.48 13.70 13.00
N PRO A 718 -47.47 13.16 14.23
CA PRO A 718 -47.03 13.94 15.40
C PRO A 718 -45.62 14.51 15.25
N ALA A 719 -45.38 15.63 15.92
CA ALA A 719 -44.05 16.31 15.85
C ALA A 719 -42.91 15.37 16.22
N ALA A 720 -43.06 14.53 17.25
CA ALA A 720 -42.00 13.57 17.64
C ALA A 720 -41.68 12.54 16.55
N VAL A 721 -42.67 12.12 15.76
CA VAL A 721 -42.47 11.25 14.60
C VAL A 721 -41.69 11.96 13.48
N LYS A 722 -42.09 13.18 13.19
CA LYS A 722 -41.38 14.01 12.19
C LYS A 722 -39.92 14.30 12.61
N ASP A 723 -39.69 14.55 13.89
CA ASP A 723 -38.35 14.81 14.43
C ASP A 723 -37.45 13.58 14.30
N LEU A 724 -37.96 12.37 14.66
CA LEU A 724 -37.21 11.11 14.49
C LEU A 724 -36.84 10.88 13.01
N ARG A 725 -37.81 11.04 12.10
CA ARG A 725 -37.55 10.88 10.68
C ARG A 725 -36.51 11.87 10.14
N ARG A 726 -36.61 13.12 10.55
CA ARG A 726 -35.67 14.18 10.17
C ARG A 726 -34.25 13.84 10.62
N GLU A 727 -34.09 13.42 11.86
CA GLU A 727 -32.78 13.07 12.42
C GLU A 727 -32.17 11.87 11.67
N VAL A 728 -32.93 10.78 11.47
CA VAL A 728 -32.44 9.59 10.79
C VAL A 728 -32.10 9.85 9.32
N TYR A 729 -32.91 10.61 8.59
CA TYR A 729 -32.61 10.97 7.21
C TYR A 729 -31.45 11.96 7.07
N GLY A 730 -31.26 12.84 8.05
CA GLY A 730 -30.07 13.69 8.13
C GLY A 730 -28.79 12.88 8.31
N LEU A 731 -28.86 11.85 9.17
CA LEU A 731 -27.75 10.91 9.37
C LEU A 731 -27.52 10.00 8.15
N LEU A 732 -28.58 9.60 7.45
CA LEU A 732 -28.45 8.87 6.17
C LEU A 732 -27.73 9.70 5.12
N LYS A 733 -28.07 10.96 4.99
CA LYS A 733 -27.41 11.89 4.06
C LYS A 733 -25.90 12.03 4.36
N GLN A 734 -25.56 12.10 5.64
CA GLN A 734 -24.16 12.08 6.09
C GLN A 734 -23.47 10.75 5.78
N ALA A 735 -24.13 9.61 6.07
CA ALA A 735 -23.58 8.29 5.81
C ALA A 735 -23.34 8.04 4.29
N ASP A 736 -24.25 8.48 3.43
CA ASP A 736 -24.09 8.40 1.98
C ASP A 736 -22.83 9.15 1.51
N TYR A 737 -22.63 10.35 2.04
CA TYR A 737 -21.43 11.13 1.74
C TYR A 737 -20.15 10.45 2.23
N ASP A 738 -20.19 9.87 3.42
CA ASP A 738 -19.05 9.17 4.02
C ASP A 738 -18.74 7.83 3.30
N TYR A 739 -19.74 7.09 2.83
CA TYR A 739 -19.55 5.90 2.01
C TYR A 739 -18.82 6.22 0.71
N GLN A 740 -19.20 7.32 0.03
CA GLN A 740 -18.54 7.74 -1.21
C GLN A 740 -17.06 8.10 -1.02
N ARG A 741 -16.71 8.59 0.16
CA ARG A 741 -15.36 8.98 0.53
C ARG A 741 -14.57 7.90 1.26
N ILE A 742 -15.14 6.71 1.41
CA ILE A 742 -14.54 5.59 2.16
C ILE A 742 -14.20 6.01 3.61
N GLN A 743 -15.01 6.88 4.22
CA GLN A 743 -14.89 7.27 5.62
C GLN A 743 -15.77 6.37 6.48
N TYR A 744 -15.41 5.10 6.60
CA TYR A 744 -16.24 4.07 7.21
C TYR A 744 -16.41 4.21 8.72
N ASN A 745 -15.45 4.82 9.40
CA ASN A 745 -15.56 5.14 10.82
C ASN A 745 -16.71 6.11 11.12
N THR A 746 -16.93 7.10 10.28
CA THR A 746 -18.04 8.07 10.42
C THR A 746 -19.37 7.49 9.96
N VAL A 747 -19.38 6.54 9.03
CA VAL A 747 -20.56 5.71 8.72
C VAL A 747 -21.02 4.95 9.96
N VAL A 748 -20.13 4.27 10.65
CA VAL A 748 -20.46 3.55 11.91
C VAL A 748 -20.99 4.54 12.96
N SER A 749 -20.35 5.70 13.11
CA SER A 749 -20.82 6.75 14.01
C SER A 749 -22.24 7.22 13.68
N ALA A 750 -22.57 7.39 12.40
CA ALA A 750 -23.91 7.74 11.95
C ALA A 750 -24.93 6.65 12.32
N CYS A 751 -24.59 5.38 12.14
CA CYS A 751 -25.43 4.25 12.55
C CYS A 751 -25.66 4.20 14.06
N MET A 752 -24.63 4.48 14.86
CA MET A 752 -24.77 4.57 16.32
C MET A 752 -25.72 5.70 16.73
N LYS A 753 -25.62 6.84 16.07
CA LYS A 753 -26.54 7.99 16.30
C LYS A 753 -27.96 7.67 15.85
N MET A 754 -28.16 6.95 14.73
CA MET A 754 -29.48 6.48 14.31
C MET A 754 -30.12 5.59 15.36
N LEU A 755 -29.35 4.63 15.90
CA LEU A 755 -29.86 3.76 16.96
C LEU A 755 -30.22 4.55 18.23
N ASN A 756 -29.41 5.52 18.62
CA ASN A 756 -29.72 6.41 19.74
C ASN A 756 -31.03 7.18 19.51
N ALA A 757 -31.20 7.76 18.33
CA ALA A 757 -32.41 8.50 17.98
C ALA A 757 -33.67 7.61 18.06
N ILE A 758 -33.59 6.36 17.59
CA ILE A 758 -34.67 5.38 17.63
C ILE A 758 -34.99 4.96 19.08
N ASP A 759 -33.94 4.75 19.88
CA ASP A 759 -34.10 4.31 21.28
C ASP A 759 -34.67 5.42 22.18
N ASP A 760 -34.16 6.65 22.00
CA ASP A 760 -34.57 7.83 22.78
C ASP A 760 -35.96 8.39 22.36
N ALA A 761 -36.44 8.02 21.19
CA ALA A 761 -37.70 8.53 20.66
C ALA A 761 -38.90 8.10 21.54
N LYS A 762 -39.63 9.09 22.05
CA LYS A 762 -40.87 8.92 22.78
C LYS A 762 -42.07 9.21 21.87
N LEU A 763 -42.33 8.25 20.98
CA LEU A 763 -43.42 8.40 20.02
C LEU A 763 -44.78 8.08 20.69
N PRO A 764 -45.83 8.87 20.42
CA PRO A 764 -47.17 8.53 20.84
C PRO A 764 -47.66 7.27 20.11
N GLU A 765 -48.48 6.45 20.77
CA GLU A 765 -49.06 5.25 20.14
C GLU A 765 -49.90 5.65 18.91
N GLY A 766 -49.72 4.89 17.81
CA GLY A 766 -50.45 5.11 16.56
C GLY A 766 -49.76 4.57 15.33
N ALA A 767 -50.48 4.58 14.22
CA ALA A 767 -50.01 4.04 12.95
C ALA A 767 -48.75 4.78 12.43
N GLU A 768 -48.69 6.09 12.63
CA GLU A 768 -47.51 6.91 12.22
C GLU A 768 -46.27 6.57 13.04
N ALA A 769 -46.41 6.28 14.33
CA ALA A 769 -45.31 5.84 15.20
C ALA A 769 -44.80 4.46 14.78
N ASP A 770 -45.71 3.51 14.57
CA ASP A 770 -45.37 2.16 14.10
C ASP A 770 -44.63 2.22 12.73
N ALA A 771 -45.16 3.02 11.83
CA ALA A 771 -44.56 3.23 10.51
C ALA A 771 -43.18 3.91 10.60
N ALA A 772 -42.97 4.85 11.50
CA ALA A 772 -41.69 5.51 11.73
C ALA A 772 -40.64 4.55 12.28
N TYR A 773 -41.00 3.69 13.22
CA TYR A 773 -40.10 2.62 13.69
C TYR A 773 -39.74 1.66 12.57
N ALA A 774 -40.71 1.21 11.78
CA ALA A 774 -40.47 0.34 10.64
C ALA A 774 -39.51 0.99 9.63
N GLU A 775 -39.75 2.26 9.26
CA GLU A 775 -38.95 2.99 8.31
C GLU A 775 -37.50 3.23 8.81
N THR A 776 -37.36 3.77 10.02
CA THR A 776 -36.05 4.17 10.58
C THR A 776 -35.19 2.97 10.93
N VAL A 777 -35.74 1.88 11.47
CA VAL A 777 -34.98 0.64 11.66
C VAL A 777 -34.58 0.02 10.32
N GLY A 778 -35.47 0.05 9.33
CA GLY A 778 -35.17 -0.43 7.98
C GLY A 778 -34.03 0.36 7.30
N VAL A 779 -33.96 1.67 7.51
CA VAL A 779 -32.84 2.51 7.06
C VAL A 779 -31.54 2.12 7.79
N LEU A 780 -31.59 2.03 9.12
CA LEU A 780 -30.44 1.67 9.94
C LEU A 780 -29.86 0.30 9.53
N LEU A 781 -30.70 -0.70 9.37
CA LEU A 781 -30.26 -2.06 9.00
C LEU A 781 -29.56 -2.08 7.65
N ARG A 782 -30.05 -1.32 6.66
CA ARG A 782 -29.43 -1.24 5.33
C ARG A 782 -28.11 -0.50 5.35
N VAL A 783 -28.01 0.61 6.07
CA VAL A 783 -26.76 1.39 6.17
C VAL A 783 -25.69 0.64 6.96
N LEU A 784 -26.10 -0.10 8.00
CA LEU A 784 -25.19 -0.86 8.87
C LEU A 784 -24.81 -2.24 8.28
N TYR A 785 -25.62 -2.78 7.37
CA TYR A 785 -25.42 -4.11 6.80
C TYR A 785 -24.02 -4.34 6.23
N PRO A 786 -23.40 -3.44 5.45
CA PRO A 786 -22.04 -3.66 4.95
C PRO A 786 -21.00 -3.85 6.04
N VAL A 787 -21.20 -3.24 7.20
CA VAL A 787 -20.28 -3.33 8.35
C VAL A 787 -20.47 -4.66 9.09
N VAL A 788 -21.69 -4.97 9.47
CA VAL A 788 -22.06 -6.14 10.30
C VAL A 788 -23.16 -6.96 9.62
N PRO A 789 -22.79 -7.71 8.58
CA PRO A 789 -23.77 -8.32 7.69
C PRO A 789 -24.61 -9.42 8.34
N HIS A 790 -24.11 -10.14 9.32
CA HIS A 790 -24.81 -11.27 9.92
C HIS A 790 -25.98 -10.82 10.79
N ILE A 791 -25.74 -9.95 11.75
CA ILE A 791 -26.80 -9.47 12.66
C ILE A 791 -27.86 -8.68 11.90
N THR A 792 -27.47 -7.83 10.97
CA THR A 792 -28.39 -7.02 10.17
C THR A 792 -29.25 -7.87 9.25
N TRP A 793 -28.66 -8.88 8.60
CA TRP A 793 -29.39 -9.82 7.75
C TRP A 793 -30.40 -10.64 8.58
N HIS A 794 -29.99 -11.15 9.73
CA HIS A 794 -30.87 -11.93 10.60
C HIS A 794 -32.05 -11.09 11.11
N LEU A 795 -31.78 -9.86 11.57
CA LEU A 795 -32.85 -8.93 11.99
C LEU A 795 -33.79 -8.57 10.83
N TRP A 796 -33.25 -8.37 9.64
CA TRP A 796 -34.02 -8.09 8.43
C TRP A 796 -35.03 -9.20 8.13
N GLN A 797 -34.59 -10.44 8.23
CA GLN A 797 -35.45 -11.61 8.04
C GLN A 797 -36.52 -11.71 9.17
N ASP A 798 -36.09 -11.67 10.41
CA ASP A 798 -36.97 -11.86 11.58
C ASP A 798 -38.02 -10.75 11.76
N LEU A 799 -37.67 -9.52 11.39
CA LEU A 799 -38.59 -8.38 11.50
C LEU A 799 -39.55 -8.25 10.31
N GLY A 800 -39.35 -9.07 9.26
CA GLY A 800 -40.28 -9.15 8.15
C GLY A 800 -40.01 -8.25 6.96
N TYR A 801 -38.90 -7.49 6.94
CA TYR A 801 -38.55 -6.61 5.81
C TYR A 801 -38.36 -7.34 4.50
N ALA A 802 -37.88 -8.58 4.55
CA ALA A 802 -37.58 -9.36 3.35
C ALA A 802 -38.82 -9.65 2.49
N LYS A 803 -40.01 -9.64 3.09
CA LYS A 803 -41.25 -9.88 2.38
C LYS A 803 -41.54 -8.84 1.30
N ASP A 804 -41.28 -7.57 1.62
CA ASP A 804 -41.63 -6.45 0.74
C ASP A 804 -40.41 -5.89 -0.03
N LEU A 805 -39.21 -5.96 0.55
CA LEU A 805 -37.97 -5.38 -0.01
C LEU A 805 -36.97 -6.44 -0.50
N GLY A 806 -37.29 -7.73 -0.39
CA GLY A 806 -36.40 -8.80 -0.76
C GLY A 806 -35.29 -9.06 0.24
N ASP A 807 -34.35 -9.92 -0.16
CA ASP A 807 -33.16 -10.21 0.64
C ASP A 807 -32.34 -8.95 0.90
N LEU A 808 -31.82 -8.81 2.11
CA LEU A 808 -31.02 -7.62 2.48
C LEU A 808 -29.78 -7.43 1.58
N LEU A 809 -29.21 -8.53 1.07
CA LEU A 809 -28.04 -8.46 0.18
C LEU A 809 -28.30 -7.64 -1.10
N ASP A 810 -29.55 -7.70 -1.59
CA ASP A 810 -30.01 -7.04 -2.81
C ASP A 810 -31.08 -5.97 -2.56
N ALA A 811 -31.40 -5.69 -1.30
CA ALA A 811 -32.35 -4.66 -0.93
C ALA A 811 -31.88 -3.29 -1.46
N PRO A 812 -32.80 -2.45 -1.96
CA PRO A 812 -32.42 -1.14 -2.47
C PRO A 812 -31.72 -0.30 -1.38
N TRP A 813 -30.63 0.33 -1.75
CA TRP A 813 -30.00 1.30 -0.86
C TRP A 813 -31.01 2.39 -0.48
N PRO A 814 -31.15 2.78 0.81
CA PRO A 814 -32.14 3.74 1.22
C PRO A 814 -31.87 5.11 0.59
N HIS A 815 -32.93 5.77 0.14
CA HIS A 815 -32.89 7.12 -0.39
C HIS A 815 -33.32 8.11 0.67
N VAL A 816 -32.66 9.28 0.67
CA VAL A 816 -33.01 10.38 1.58
C VAL A 816 -34.39 10.90 1.18
N ASP A 817 -35.34 10.92 2.12
CA ASP A 817 -36.59 11.64 1.97
C ASP A 817 -36.36 13.13 2.26
N GLU A 818 -36.20 13.92 1.20
CA GLU A 818 -35.91 15.36 1.34
C GLU A 818 -37.07 16.11 2.03
N ALA A 819 -38.31 15.63 1.92
CA ALA A 819 -39.45 16.21 2.64
C ALA A 819 -39.32 16.02 4.16
N ALA A 820 -38.76 14.90 4.60
CA ALA A 820 -38.51 14.63 6.03
C ALA A 820 -37.45 15.56 6.64
N LEU A 821 -36.55 16.11 5.81
CA LEU A 821 -35.51 17.04 6.27
C LEU A 821 -36.01 18.46 6.55
N VAL A 822 -37.19 18.79 6.04
CA VAL A 822 -37.78 20.11 6.26
C VAL A 822 -38.30 20.18 7.69
N ALA A 823 -37.77 21.10 8.48
CA ALA A 823 -38.26 21.35 9.84
C ALA A 823 -39.53 22.22 9.77
N ASP A 824 -40.59 21.79 10.46
CA ASP A 824 -41.77 22.62 10.69
C ASP A 824 -41.40 23.78 11.67
N GLU A 825 -40.53 23.51 12.61
CA GLU A 825 -40.03 24.44 13.60
C GLU A 825 -38.50 24.45 13.63
N ILE A 826 -37.92 25.61 13.92
CA ILE A 826 -36.48 25.75 14.18
C ILE A 826 -36.27 26.29 15.59
N GLU A 827 -35.18 25.88 16.21
CA GLU A 827 -34.74 26.41 17.49
C GLU A 827 -33.75 27.53 17.25
N LEU A 828 -34.07 28.69 17.81
CA LEU A 828 -33.17 29.86 17.78
C LEU A 828 -32.60 30.09 19.17
N MET A 829 -31.31 30.28 19.27
CA MET A 829 -30.67 30.67 20.52
C MET A 829 -31.13 32.03 20.97
N LEU A 830 -31.64 32.14 22.21
CA LEU A 830 -32.11 33.38 22.81
C LEU A 830 -30.97 34.04 23.57
N GLN A 831 -30.60 35.21 23.12
CA GLN A 831 -29.65 36.08 23.80
C GLN A 831 -30.35 37.31 24.38
N VAL A 832 -29.86 37.76 25.53
CA VAL A 832 -30.25 39.06 26.13
C VAL A 832 -28.95 39.86 26.34
N ASN A 833 -28.89 41.00 25.72
CA ASN A 833 -27.69 41.87 25.72
C ASN A 833 -26.41 41.10 25.30
N GLY A 834 -26.51 40.24 24.27
CA GLY A 834 -25.41 39.48 23.71
C GLY A 834 -24.98 38.23 24.53
N LYS A 835 -25.64 37.91 25.63
CA LYS A 835 -25.38 36.72 26.44
C LYS A 835 -26.47 35.68 26.24
N LEU A 836 -26.09 34.44 26.00
CA LEU A 836 -26.99 33.28 25.84
C LEU A 836 -27.82 33.12 27.16
N ARG A 837 -29.16 33.04 27.01
CA ARG A 837 -30.10 32.94 28.15
C ARG A 837 -31.10 31.79 27.99
N GLY A 838 -31.16 31.15 26.83
CA GLY A 838 -32.08 30.07 26.54
C GLY A 838 -32.22 29.84 25.02
N SER A 839 -33.31 29.23 24.63
CA SER A 839 -33.69 29.05 23.23
C SER A 839 -35.20 29.25 23.07
N ILE A 840 -35.63 29.60 21.87
CA ILE A 840 -37.04 29.67 21.48
C ILE A 840 -37.30 28.80 20.26
N ARG A 841 -38.46 28.16 20.20
CA ARG A 841 -38.91 27.43 19.00
C ARG A 841 -39.85 28.30 18.21
N VAL A 842 -39.60 28.45 16.92
CA VAL A 842 -40.41 29.23 15.99
C VAL A 842 -40.70 28.40 14.74
N ALA A 843 -41.81 28.65 14.08
CA ALA A 843 -42.05 28.00 12.78
C ALA A 843 -40.88 28.31 11.83
N ALA A 844 -40.45 27.34 11.04
CA ALA A 844 -39.28 27.48 10.13
C ALA A 844 -39.46 28.61 9.11
N LYS A 845 -40.69 28.93 8.79
CA LYS A 845 -41.10 30.03 7.90
C LYS A 845 -41.72 31.22 8.66
N ALA A 846 -41.51 31.32 9.97
CA ALA A 846 -42.03 32.43 10.76
C ALA A 846 -41.53 33.78 10.26
N ALA A 847 -42.40 34.76 10.20
CA ALA A 847 -42.01 36.13 9.86
C ALA A 847 -41.09 36.70 10.96
N LYS A 848 -40.18 37.58 10.58
CA LYS A 848 -39.24 38.21 11.49
C LYS A 848 -39.92 38.90 12.66
N GLU A 849 -41.02 39.55 12.38
CA GLU A 849 -41.84 40.25 13.36
C GLU A 849 -42.46 39.32 14.41
N ASP A 850 -42.84 38.11 14.00
CA ASP A 850 -43.39 37.09 14.92
C ASP A 850 -42.29 36.49 15.80
N ILE A 851 -41.11 36.29 15.25
CA ILE A 851 -39.93 35.85 16.01
C ILE A 851 -39.56 36.94 17.06
N GLU A 852 -39.53 38.20 16.66
CA GLU A 852 -39.23 39.32 17.54
C GLU A 852 -40.23 39.43 18.71
N LYS A 853 -41.54 39.28 18.44
CA LYS A 853 -42.59 39.29 19.44
C LYS A 853 -42.46 38.10 20.40
N LEU A 854 -42.26 36.89 19.87
CA LEU A 854 -42.12 35.72 20.71
C LEU A 854 -40.89 35.79 21.59
N ALA A 855 -39.75 36.23 21.05
CA ALA A 855 -38.53 36.40 21.83
C ALA A 855 -38.68 37.43 22.95
N ALA A 856 -39.32 38.58 22.66
CA ALA A 856 -39.55 39.60 23.64
C ALA A 856 -40.52 39.19 24.78
N SER A 857 -41.39 38.18 24.53
CA SER A 857 -42.36 37.67 25.51
C SER A 857 -41.80 36.59 26.44
N GLN A 858 -40.56 36.15 26.26
CA GLN A 858 -39.97 35.09 27.08
C GLN A 858 -39.67 35.57 28.51
N GLU A 859 -39.90 34.68 29.50
CA GLU A 859 -39.64 34.99 30.92
C GLU A 859 -38.18 35.38 31.17
N GLU A 860 -37.24 34.70 30.50
CA GLU A 860 -35.82 35.04 30.57
C GLU A 860 -35.53 36.47 30.17
N VAL A 861 -36.20 36.98 29.14
CA VAL A 861 -36.06 38.36 28.69
C VAL A 861 -36.59 39.32 29.75
N ALA A 862 -37.78 39.04 30.27
CA ALA A 862 -38.37 39.84 31.33
C ALA A 862 -37.46 39.90 32.58
N ARG A 863 -36.88 38.75 32.98
CA ARG A 863 -36.01 38.63 34.13
C ARG A 863 -34.69 39.38 33.93
N PHE A 864 -34.05 39.25 32.76
CA PHE A 864 -32.75 39.89 32.52
C PHE A 864 -32.82 41.34 32.09
N LEU A 865 -33.99 41.84 31.67
CA LEU A 865 -34.28 43.25 31.45
C LEU A 865 -34.91 43.94 32.65
N GLU A 866 -35.10 43.22 33.77
CA GLU A 866 -35.69 43.75 35.01
C GLU A 866 -37.08 44.37 34.76
N GLY A 867 -37.86 43.73 33.88
CA GLY A 867 -39.20 44.19 33.51
C GLY A 867 -39.24 45.39 32.56
N ARG A 868 -38.09 45.89 32.11
CA ARG A 868 -38.01 47.00 31.13
C ARG A 868 -38.33 46.47 29.71
N PRO A 869 -39.00 47.26 28.88
CA PRO A 869 -39.27 46.87 27.50
C PRO A 869 -37.97 46.80 26.67
N PRO A 870 -37.87 45.86 25.73
CA PRO A 870 -36.74 45.79 24.81
C PRO A 870 -36.59 47.05 23.97
N LYS A 871 -35.39 47.56 23.82
CA LYS A 871 -35.07 48.65 22.90
C LYS A 871 -34.96 48.17 21.44
N ARG A 872 -34.44 46.98 21.26
CA ARG A 872 -34.24 46.38 19.96
C ARG A 872 -34.21 44.85 20.05
N VAL A 873 -34.77 44.19 19.02
CA VAL A 873 -34.64 42.76 18.85
C VAL A 873 -33.89 42.50 17.54
N ILE A 874 -32.84 41.68 17.55
CA ILE A 874 -32.02 41.37 16.38
C ILE A 874 -32.20 39.89 16.10
N VAL A 875 -32.79 39.55 14.95
CA VAL A 875 -32.96 38.17 14.49
C VAL A 875 -31.87 37.84 13.49
N VAL A 876 -31.07 36.81 13.78
CA VAL A 876 -30.15 36.18 12.84
C VAL A 876 -30.82 34.93 12.32
N PRO A 877 -31.27 34.90 11.04
CA PRO A 877 -32.07 33.82 10.51
C PRO A 877 -31.40 32.45 10.72
N GLY A 878 -32.17 31.46 11.23
CA GLY A 878 -31.70 30.10 11.46
C GLY A 878 -30.66 29.90 12.55
N LYS A 879 -30.30 30.94 13.33
CA LYS A 879 -29.24 30.86 14.35
C LYS A 879 -29.67 31.34 15.73
N LEU A 880 -29.96 32.58 15.84
CA LEU A 880 -30.27 33.22 17.15
C LEU A 880 -31.16 34.44 17.05
N VAL A 881 -31.74 34.83 18.18
CA VAL A 881 -32.34 36.09 18.39
C VAL A 881 -31.71 36.76 19.62
N ASN A 882 -31.31 38.03 19.49
CA ASN A 882 -30.75 38.82 20.57
C ASN A 882 -31.65 39.96 20.93
N VAL A 883 -32.13 39.95 22.16
CA VAL A 883 -32.98 41.01 22.72
C VAL A 883 -32.09 41.98 23.47
N VAL A 884 -32.12 43.23 23.06
CA VAL A 884 -31.30 44.30 23.65
C VAL A 884 -32.21 45.25 24.43
N GLY A 885 -31.85 45.53 25.69
CA GLY A 885 -32.57 46.39 26.60
C GLY A 885 -31.92 47.69 26.95
#